data_4a67eb20f6a4c48453127426e99248ad
#
_entry.id   4a67eb20f6a4c48453127426e99248ad
#
_cell.length_a   1.000
_cell.length_b   1.000
_cell.length_c   1.000
_cell.angle_alpha   90.00
_cell.angle_beta   90.00
_cell.angle_gamma   90.00
#
_symmetry.space_group_name_H-M   'P 1'
#
loop_
_entity.id
_entity.type
_entity.pdbx_description
1 polymer ?
#
loop_
_entity_poly.entity_id
_entity_poly.type
_entity_poly.pdbx_seq_one_letter_code
_entity_poly.pdbx_strand_id
1 'polypeptide(L)'
;MSTIETDIDVADETEVVEQSPDRGQLSSLLLQRDGVLTKDLLLTPGKFGLGKVPAKTRPDSTTNMVCGFCSTGCGLNVHLARGEAINLTPVTDYPVNLGMACPKGWEALNVLKADDRATEPLLRDSRGKLAPTDWNTALSTFRDRFKAIQQQHGDDSVAFISTGQIATEEMALLGSVAKFGMNMLHGDGNTRQCMASAVVAYKQAFGFDAPPYTYADFEESDVIVLVGGNLCIAHPIMWQRISRNPHNPEIIVVDPRRTETAMAATQHLAIEPKSDLTLFYGLANILIERGWIDREFIQQHTNDFDAFAEHVRQFPPHEVAAATGIDEEQLHRVAETIHQGRRVSFWWTMGVNQSYEGVRTAQSLINLALMTGNIGRPGTGANSITGQCNAMGSRLFSNTTGLLGGHDFENAEHREKIAGLLNISAERIPDRNSLPYDRIIEGILRGKIKGLWVIATNPFHSWINQNMARDVLERLDFLVVQDMYRSTETAERADLLLPAAGWGEKEGTFINSERRIGLLKKVATAPGQALSDFRIFKLLAHYWGCGEMFSQWTDPAATFEILKRISKGQPCDFTGIRDYRQIDECGGIQWPLPEAPSGDDAAEPATDVTTQEQGRRLFADRKFYHADGRAKFIFEMPRKMPEPPSKKFPYLLMTGRGSASQWHTQTRTAKSKVLRQLAPRSVYVEINADDARREGIRTNARVRVESQRGRIVAKAFVTRTIPPGQVFVAMHYEVTNQLTHAHFDPYSRQPSYKDCAVSIRPLSSHEVSH
;
A
#
# COMPACT_ATOMS: atom_id res chain seq x y z
N MET A 1 -4.31 32.05 -18.24
CA MET A 1 -5.39 31.45 -19.05
C MET A 1 -5.31 32.05 -20.43
N SER A 2 -4.58 31.45 -21.34
CA SER A 2 -4.69 31.74 -22.77
C SER A 2 -5.24 30.44 -23.38
N THR A 3 -6.48 30.49 -23.77
CA THR A 3 -7.10 29.52 -24.64
C THR A 3 -6.32 29.53 -25.96
N ILE A 4 -5.55 28.46 -26.17
CA ILE A 4 -5.06 28.16 -27.51
C ILE A 4 -6.25 27.53 -28.23
N GLU A 5 -7.04 28.36 -28.88
CA GLU A 5 -7.89 27.92 -29.99
C GLU A 5 -6.90 27.50 -31.11
N THR A 6 -6.63 26.25 -31.20
CA THR A 6 -6.08 25.68 -32.42
C THR A 6 -7.27 25.43 -33.33
N ASP A 7 -7.46 26.30 -34.30
CA ASP A 7 -8.22 25.97 -35.51
C ASP A 7 -7.57 24.74 -36.14
N ILE A 8 -8.14 23.59 -35.84
CA ILE A 8 -7.81 22.35 -36.54
C ILE A 8 -8.81 22.31 -37.68
N ASP A 9 -8.38 22.77 -38.85
CA ASP A 9 -9.07 22.45 -40.10
C ASP A 9 -9.27 20.94 -40.15
N VAL A 10 -10.52 20.54 -39.99
CA VAL A 10 -10.94 19.14 -40.21
C VAL A 10 -10.89 18.91 -41.71
N ALA A 11 -9.72 18.50 -42.20
CA ALA A 11 -9.63 18.03 -43.56
C ALA A 11 -10.66 16.91 -43.76
N ASP A 12 -11.45 17.02 -44.80
CA ASP A 12 -12.47 16.07 -45.18
C ASP A 12 -11.83 14.66 -45.24
N GLU A 13 -12.48 13.66 -44.63
CA GLU A 13 -11.95 12.29 -44.55
C GLU A 13 -11.55 11.73 -45.92
N THR A 14 -12.12 12.21 -47.00
CA THR A 14 -11.79 11.89 -48.36
C THR A 14 -10.50 12.53 -48.87
N GLU A 15 -10.13 13.73 -48.44
CA GLU A 15 -8.89 14.38 -48.84
C GLU A 15 -7.62 13.79 -48.21
N VAL A 16 -7.73 13.20 -47.02
CA VAL A 16 -6.57 12.58 -46.34
C VAL A 16 -6.21 11.25 -47.02
N VAL A 17 -7.14 10.59 -47.71
CA VAL A 17 -6.90 9.34 -48.44
C VAL A 17 -6.32 9.62 -49.81
N GLU A 18 -6.68 10.75 -50.49
CA GLU A 18 -6.19 11.14 -51.80
C GLU A 18 -4.80 11.79 -51.81
N GLN A 19 -4.36 12.29 -50.67
CA GLN A 19 -3.01 12.90 -50.51
C GLN A 19 -1.94 11.91 -49.96
N SER A 20 -2.17 10.63 -50.09
CA SER A 20 -1.18 9.62 -49.73
C SER A 20 0.03 9.71 -50.68
N PRO A 21 1.25 9.92 -50.17
CA PRO A 21 2.44 10.02 -51.00
C PRO A 21 2.69 8.72 -51.75
N ASP A 22 3.31 8.87 -52.91
CA ASP A 22 3.67 7.85 -53.86
C ASP A 22 3.95 6.47 -53.24
N ARG A 23 3.17 5.47 -53.62
CA ARG A 23 3.20 4.10 -53.08
C ARG A 23 4.53 3.38 -53.22
N GLY A 24 5.49 3.96 -53.84
CA GLY A 24 6.83 3.39 -54.10
C GLY A 24 7.90 3.81 -53.11
N GLN A 25 7.64 4.73 -52.19
CA GLN A 25 8.65 5.21 -51.26
C GLN A 25 8.68 4.41 -49.94
N LEU A 26 9.88 4.12 -49.45
CA LEU A 26 10.12 3.41 -48.20
C LEU A 26 9.39 4.06 -47.01
N SER A 27 9.21 5.38 -47.03
CA SER A 27 8.47 6.15 -46.03
C SER A 27 6.97 5.82 -45.99
N SER A 28 6.33 5.44 -47.14
CA SER A 28 4.92 5.08 -47.15
C SER A 28 4.70 3.67 -46.59
N LEU A 29 5.64 2.75 -46.82
CA LEU A 29 5.62 1.42 -46.23
C LEU A 29 5.82 1.47 -44.69
N LEU A 30 6.71 2.31 -44.22
CA LEU A 30 6.96 2.50 -42.78
C LEU A 30 5.79 3.18 -42.04
N LEU A 31 5.03 4.02 -42.73
CA LEU A 31 3.90 4.73 -42.15
C LEU A 31 2.60 3.94 -42.20
N GLN A 32 2.54 2.85 -42.98
CA GLN A 32 1.35 1.97 -43.13
C GLN A 32 0.02 2.73 -43.28
N ARG A 33 0.02 3.82 -44.03
CA ARG A 33 -1.16 4.70 -44.17
C ARG A 33 -2.32 4.04 -44.87
N ASP A 34 -2.06 3.05 -45.73
CA ASP A 34 -3.03 2.37 -46.57
C ASP A 34 -3.53 1.06 -45.95
N GLY A 35 -3.05 0.68 -44.76
CA GLY A 35 -3.45 -0.56 -44.11
C GLY A 35 -4.84 -0.50 -43.49
N VAL A 36 -5.52 -1.64 -43.44
CA VAL A 36 -6.85 -1.78 -42.82
C VAL A 36 -6.87 -1.24 -41.37
N LEU A 37 -5.74 -1.31 -40.65
CA LEU A 37 -5.61 -0.85 -39.30
C LEU A 37 -5.41 0.67 -39.17
N THR A 38 -5.07 1.36 -40.25
CA THR A 38 -4.69 2.78 -40.19
C THR A 38 -5.64 3.71 -40.97
N LYS A 39 -6.52 3.20 -41.83
CA LYS A 39 -7.45 4.05 -42.60
C LYS A 39 -8.40 4.89 -41.79
N ASP A 40 -8.70 4.49 -40.52
CA ASP A 40 -9.57 5.21 -39.58
C ASP A 40 -8.77 6.06 -38.56
N LEU A 41 -7.46 6.25 -38.76
CA LEU A 41 -6.62 7.01 -37.87
C LEU A 41 -6.50 8.46 -38.36
N LEU A 42 -6.72 9.41 -37.43
CA LEU A 42 -6.37 10.79 -37.63
C LEU A 42 -4.83 10.99 -37.48
N LEU A 43 -4.23 11.66 -38.45
CA LEU A 43 -2.86 12.16 -38.33
C LEU A 43 -2.88 13.42 -37.44
N THR A 44 -2.79 13.27 -36.16
CA THR A 44 -2.50 14.38 -35.25
C THR A 44 -1.01 14.37 -34.95
N PRO A 45 -0.22 15.36 -35.43
CA PRO A 45 1.12 15.54 -34.93
C PRO A 45 1.02 15.92 -33.44
N GLY A 46 1.25 14.93 -32.56
CA GLY A 46 1.37 15.18 -31.14
C GLY A 46 2.63 15.97 -30.85
N LYS A 47 2.66 16.68 -29.73
CA LYS A 47 3.79 17.47 -29.21
C LYS A 47 5.11 16.66 -29.13
N PHE A 48 5.01 15.33 -29.17
CA PHE A 48 6.12 14.37 -29.12
C PHE A 48 6.21 13.43 -30.35
N GLY A 49 5.55 13.73 -31.43
CA GLY A 49 5.61 12.91 -32.65
C GLY A 49 4.99 11.50 -32.53
N LEU A 50 4.34 11.17 -31.42
CA LEU A 50 3.87 9.81 -31.10
C LEU A 50 2.42 9.53 -31.49
N GLY A 51 1.81 10.32 -32.33
CA GLY A 51 0.48 10.05 -32.14
C GLY A 51 -0.52 10.17 -33.26
N LYS A 52 -0.87 9.06 -33.82
CA LYS A 52 -2.17 8.86 -34.45
C LYS A 52 -3.17 8.42 -33.40
N VAL A 53 -4.19 9.23 -33.13
CA VAL A 53 -5.31 8.88 -32.25
C VAL A 53 -6.47 8.45 -33.16
N PRO A 54 -7.10 7.28 -32.92
CA PRO A 54 -8.31 6.91 -33.64
C PRO A 54 -9.38 7.99 -33.53
N ALA A 55 -10.03 8.39 -34.63
CA ALA A 55 -11.02 9.45 -34.64
C ALA A 55 -12.14 9.25 -33.60
N LYS A 56 -12.58 8.00 -33.41
CA LYS A 56 -13.61 7.59 -32.43
C LYS A 56 -13.17 7.71 -30.97
N THR A 57 -11.89 7.89 -30.70
CA THR A 57 -11.32 8.02 -29.35
C THR A 57 -10.68 9.40 -29.13
N ARG A 58 -11.01 10.38 -29.97
CA ARG A 58 -10.55 11.76 -29.79
C ARG A 58 -11.18 12.35 -28.50
N PRO A 59 -10.36 12.79 -27.54
CA PRO A 59 -10.89 13.42 -26.32
C PRO A 59 -11.43 14.83 -26.62
N ASP A 60 -12.51 15.19 -25.93
CA ASP A 60 -13.04 16.55 -25.90
C ASP A 60 -12.58 17.34 -24.68
N SER A 61 -12.13 16.64 -23.64
CA SER A 61 -11.61 17.24 -22.42
C SER A 61 -10.58 16.35 -21.72
N THR A 62 -9.81 16.92 -20.80
CA THR A 62 -8.82 16.21 -19.98
C THR A 62 -8.86 16.71 -18.55
N THR A 63 -8.73 15.80 -17.58
CA THR A 63 -8.64 16.12 -16.16
C THR A 63 -7.54 15.32 -15.48
N ASN A 64 -6.95 15.87 -14.43
CA ASN A 64 -5.90 15.19 -13.65
C ASN A 64 -6.51 14.49 -12.45
N MET A 65 -5.98 13.32 -12.07
CA MET A 65 -6.31 12.64 -10.82
C MET A 65 -5.20 11.68 -10.41
N VAL A 66 -5.21 11.22 -9.14
CA VAL A 66 -4.19 10.29 -8.67
C VAL A 66 -4.51 8.84 -9.05
N CYS A 67 -3.47 8.07 -9.31
CA CYS A 67 -3.55 6.65 -9.62
C CYS A 67 -4.06 5.82 -8.43
N GLY A 68 -4.98 4.89 -8.69
CA GLY A 68 -5.62 4.05 -7.68
C GLY A 68 -4.91 2.74 -7.34
N PHE A 69 -3.66 2.50 -7.75
CA PHE A 69 -3.02 1.21 -7.50
C PHE A 69 -2.13 1.17 -6.26
N CYS A 70 -1.11 2.01 -6.21
CA CYS A 70 -0.14 1.95 -5.12
C CYS A 70 0.09 3.31 -4.47
N SER A 71 0.76 3.28 -3.33
CA SER A 71 1.06 4.42 -2.49
C SER A 71 2.02 5.45 -3.09
N THR A 72 2.57 5.19 -4.26
CA THR A 72 3.34 6.22 -4.97
C THR A 72 2.45 7.43 -5.26
N GLY A 73 1.18 7.22 -5.62
CA GLY A 73 0.24 8.32 -5.84
C GLY A 73 0.55 9.15 -7.09
N CYS A 74 0.90 8.48 -8.20
CA CYS A 74 1.21 9.13 -9.48
C CYS A 74 0.03 9.94 -10.01
N GLY A 75 0.28 11.13 -10.55
CA GLY A 75 -0.70 11.93 -11.28
C GLY A 75 -0.92 11.39 -12.69
N LEU A 76 -2.19 11.20 -13.06
CA LEU A 76 -2.61 10.73 -14.37
C LEU A 76 -3.55 11.76 -15.01
N ASN A 77 -3.27 12.12 -16.25
CA ASN A 77 -4.21 12.80 -17.14
C ASN A 77 -5.22 11.79 -17.65
N VAL A 78 -6.47 12.00 -17.36
CA VAL A 78 -7.58 11.20 -17.88
C VAL A 78 -8.21 11.96 -19.04
N HIS A 79 -8.15 11.37 -20.22
CA HIS A 79 -8.75 11.91 -21.42
C HIS A 79 -10.21 11.46 -21.52
N LEU A 80 -11.13 12.42 -21.67
CA LEU A 80 -12.57 12.19 -21.66
C LEU A 80 -13.17 12.40 -23.05
N ALA A 81 -14.22 11.65 -23.35
CA ALA A 81 -15.11 11.90 -24.45
C ALA A 81 -16.55 11.83 -23.92
N ARG A 82 -17.31 12.91 -24.06
CA ARG A 82 -18.68 13.03 -23.52
C ARG A 82 -18.78 12.72 -22.03
N GLY A 83 -17.78 13.14 -21.25
CA GLY A 83 -17.72 12.90 -19.81
C GLY A 83 -17.25 11.52 -19.38
N GLU A 84 -16.93 10.60 -20.30
CA GLU A 84 -16.45 9.24 -19.99
C GLU A 84 -14.97 9.10 -20.32
N ALA A 85 -14.22 8.43 -19.44
CA ALA A 85 -12.80 8.19 -19.62
C ALA A 85 -12.51 7.21 -20.76
N ILE A 86 -11.70 7.65 -21.72
CA ILE A 86 -11.32 6.86 -22.90
C ILE A 86 -9.86 6.46 -22.91
N ASN A 87 -8.98 7.25 -22.27
CA ASN A 87 -7.54 7.00 -22.26
C ASN A 87 -6.87 7.67 -21.05
N LEU A 88 -5.61 7.30 -20.78
CA LEU A 88 -4.76 7.85 -19.74
C LEU A 88 -3.38 8.22 -20.28
N THR A 89 -2.80 9.30 -19.75
CA THR A 89 -1.37 9.61 -19.90
C THR A 89 -0.82 10.09 -18.55
N PRO A 90 0.49 9.95 -18.26
CA PRO A 90 1.05 10.51 -17.04
C PRO A 90 1.07 12.04 -17.11
N VAL A 91 0.87 12.69 -15.97
CA VAL A 91 1.05 14.15 -15.83
C VAL A 91 2.53 14.47 -15.83
N THR A 92 2.97 15.38 -16.70
CA THR A 92 4.39 15.67 -16.94
C THR A 92 5.07 16.45 -15.84
N ASP A 93 4.33 17.31 -15.16
CA ASP A 93 4.77 18.25 -14.12
C ASP A 93 4.28 17.86 -12.71
N TYR A 94 3.62 16.69 -12.58
CA TYR A 94 3.20 16.21 -11.27
C TYR A 94 4.40 15.79 -10.43
N PRO A 95 4.58 16.35 -9.21
CA PRO A 95 5.82 16.25 -8.43
C PRO A 95 6.19 14.82 -7.99
N VAL A 96 5.27 13.87 -8.10
CA VAL A 96 5.47 12.47 -7.73
C VAL A 96 6.12 11.68 -8.86
N ASN A 97 5.53 11.69 -10.05
CA ASN A 97 5.91 10.79 -11.14
C ASN A 97 6.58 11.47 -12.34
N LEU A 98 6.66 12.80 -12.37
CA LEU A 98 7.44 13.58 -13.33
C LEU A 98 7.32 13.07 -14.78
N GLY A 99 6.10 12.85 -15.24
CA GLY A 99 5.81 12.38 -16.61
C GLY A 99 5.90 10.87 -16.83
N MET A 100 6.05 10.07 -15.78
CA MET A 100 6.22 8.62 -15.87
C MET A 100 4.99 7.86 -15.36
N ALA A 101 4.72 6.68 -15.93
CA ALA A 101 3.71 5.75 -15.44
C ALA A 101 4.19 4.30 -15.59
N CYS A 102 3.88 3.47 -14.58
CA CYS A 102 4.16 2.04 -14.65
C CYS A 102 3.03 1.29 -15.39
N PRO A 103 3.24 0.01 -15.78
CA PRO A 103 2.21 -0.75 -16.51
C PRO A 103 0.83 -0.75 -15.85
N LYS A 104 0.78 -0.77 -14.51
CA LYS A 104 -0.50 -0.72 -13.78
C LYS A 104 -1.22 0.62 -13.94
N GLY A 105 -0.48 1.73 -13.92
CA GLY A 105 -1.03 3.06 -14.14
C GLY A 105 -1.64 3.22 -15.52
N TRP A 106 -0.95 2.76 -16.56
CA TRP A 106 -1.45 2.75 -17.93
C TRP A 106 -2.74 1.94 -18.12
N GLU A 107 -2.93 0.89 -17.33
CA GLU A 107 -4.08 -0.03 -17.41
C GLU A 107 -5.20 0.30 -16.39
N ALA A 108 -5.12 1.43 -15.69
CA ALA A 108 -6.03 1.73 -14.59
C ALA A 108 -7.51 1.82 -14.99
N LEU A 109 -7.82 2.28 -16.20
CA LEU A 109 -9.20 2.30 -16.73
C LEU A 109 -9.70 0.92 -17.16
N ASN A 110 -8.81 0.04 -17.62
CA ASN A 110 -9.22 -1.25 -18.17
C ASN A 110 -9.75 -2.20 -17.10
N VAL A 111 -9.32 -2.05 -15.85
CA VAL A 111 -9.83 -2.85 -14.73
C VAL A 111 -11.27 -2.50 -14.36
N LEU A 112 -11.77 -1.31 -14.73
CA LEU A 112 -13.16 -0.89 -14.52
C LEU A 112 -14.13 -1.59 -15.48
N LYS A 113 -13.63 -2.08 -16.63
CA LYS A 113 -14.42 -2.70 -17.70
C LYS A 113 -14.46 -4.23 -17.61
N ALA A 114 -14.15 -4.79 -16.45
CA ALA A 114 -14.18 -6.24 -16.24
C ALA A 114 -15.61 -6.81 -16.29
N ASP A 115 -15.79 -7.97 -16.91
CA ASP A 115 -17.10 -8.62 -17.11
C ASP A 115 -17.75 -9.09 -15.79
N ASP A 116 -16.97 -9.25 -14.75
CA ASP A 116 -17.41 -9.70 -13.43
C ASP A 116 -17.63 -8.56 -12.44
N ARG A 117 -17.79 -7.33 -12.92
CA ARG A 117 -18.23 -6.20 -12.08
C ARG A 117 -19.55 -6.54 -11.39
N ALA A 118 -19.63 -6.21 -10.10
CA ALA A 118 -20.89 -6.26 -9.37
C ALA A 118 -21.78 -5.07 -9.83
N THR A 119 -22.95 -5.37 -10.38
CA THR A 119 -23.84 -4.37 -10.99
C THR A 119 -25.10 -4.12 -10.19
N GLU A 120 -25.45 -5.01 -9.29
CA GLU A 120 -26.64 -4.96 -8.44
C GLU A 120 -26.38 -5.72 -7.14
N PRO A 121 -27.12 -5.43 -6.06
CA PRO A 121 -27.01 -6.20 -4.82
C PRO A 121 -27.36 -7.68 -5.04
N LEU A 122 -26.61 -8.59 -4.42
CA LEU A 122 -26.89 -10.03 -4.47
C LEU A 122 -27.10 -10.56 -3.07
N LEU A 123 -28.19 -11.32 -2.88
CA LEU A 123 -28.53 -11.96 -1.62
C LEU A 123 -28.51 -13.49 -1.81
N ARG A 124 -27.95 -14.21 -0.85
CA ARG A 124 -27.92 -15.67 -0.87
C ARG A 124 -29.29 -16.25 -0.60
N ASP A 125 -29.81 -17.03 -1.52
CA ASP A 125 -31.10 -17.70 -1.41
C ASP A 125 -31.04 -18.99 -0.56
N SER A 126 -32.17 -19.58 -0.30
CA SER A 126 -32.30 -20.83 0.47
C SER A 126 -31.61 -22.04 -0.17
N ARG A 127 -31.24 -21.96 -1.46
CA ARG A 127 -30.47 -22.97 -2.19
C ARG A 127 -28.98 -22.73 -2.16
N GLY A 128 -28.54 -21.70 -1.42
CA GLY A 128 -27.14 -21.32 -1.28
C GLY A 128 -26.56 -20.55 -2.49
N LYS A 129 -27.40 -20.02 -3.39
CA LYS A 129 -26.95 -19.26 -4.56
C LYS A 129 -27.12 -17.76 -4.33
N LEU A 130 -26.12 -16.96 -4.66
CA LEU A 130 -26.24 -15.50 -4.73
C LEU A 130 -27.17 -15.13 -5.90
N ALA A 131 -28.26 -14.46 -5.60
CA ALA A 131 -29.28 -14.02 -6.56
C ALA A 131 -29.48 -12.49 -6.48
N PRO A 132 -29.80 -11.83 -7.61
CA PRO A 132 -30.09 -10.40 -7.64
C PRO A 132 -31.20 -10.02 -6.67
N THR A 133 -31.03 -8.87 -6.00
CA THR A 133 -32.04 -8.24 -5.15
C THR A 133 -32.00 -6.72 -5.31
N ASP A 134 -32.96 -6.01 -4.77
CA ASP A 134 -32.98 -4.55 -4.78
C ASP A 134 -32.25 -3.97 -3.55
N TRP A 135 -31.88 -2.68 -3.63
CA TRP A 135 -31.20 -1.98 -2.56
C TRP A 135 -31.99 -1.91 -1.25
N ASN A 136 -33.32 -1.77 -1.30
CA ASN A 136 -34.14 -1.70 -0.11
C ASN A 136 -34.09 -3.03 0.67
N THR A 137 -34.25 -4.14 -0.04
CA THR A 137 -34.12 -5.49 0.53
C THR A 137 -32.71 -5.75 1.08
N ALA A 138 -31.67 -5.34 0.33
CA ALA A 138 -30.28 -5.52 0.75
C ALA A 138 -29.95 -4.75 2.04
N LEU A 139 -30.33 -3.46 2.11
CA LEU A 139 -30.04 -2.60 3.27
C LEU A 139 -30.88 -2.98 4.50
N SER A 140 -32.15 -3.38 4.29
CA SER A 140 -32.99 -3.90 5.36
C SER A 140 -32.44 -5.22 5.91
N THR A 141 -32.01 -6.14 5.04
CA THR A 141 -31.38 -7.41 5.44
C THR A 141 -30.09 -7.16 6.24
N PHE A 142 -29.24 -6.24 5.78
CA PHE A 142 -28.04 -5.82 6.52
C PHE A 142 -28.40 -5.38 7.94
N ARG A 143 -29.29 -4.42 8.06
CA ARG A 143 -29.75 -3.89 9.36
C ARG A 143 -30.30 -4.99 10.26
N ASP A 144 -31.25 -5.75 9.76
CA ASP A 144 -32.02 -6.71 10.57
C ASP A 144 -31.13 -7.86 11.06
N ARG A 145 -30.26 -8.39 10.19
CA ARG A 145 -29.36 -9.49 10.55
C ARG A 145 -28.28 -9.04 11.53
N PHE A 146 -27.64 -7.90 11.31
CA PHE A 146 -26.64 -7.41 12.26
C PHE A 146 -27.25 -7.02 13.60
N LYS A 147 -28.42 -6.35 13.63
CA LYS A 147 -29.13 -6.05 14.88
C LYS A 147 -29.55 -7.31 15.64
N ALA A 148 -30.04 -8.32 14.95
CA ALA A 148 -30.41 -9.58 15.57
C ALA A 148 -29.20 -10.25 16.24
N ILE A 149 -28.04 -10.26 15.56
CA ILE A 149 -26.78 -10.80 16.11
C ILE A 149 -26.37 -10.01 17.37
N GLN A 150 -26.37 -8.66 17.31
CA GLN A 150 -26.02 -7.84 18.46
C GLN A 150 -27.00 -8.04 19.64
N GLN A 151 -28.30 -8.13 19.37
CA GLN A 151 -29.30 -8.38 20.40
C GLN A 151 -29.13 -9.74 21.09
N GLN A 152 -28.74 -10.76 20.33
CA GLN A 152 -28.58 -12.11 20.86
C GLN A 152 -27.23 -12.33 21.53
N HIS A 153 -26.14 -11.70 21.05
CA HIS A 153 -24.76 -12.01 21.44
C HIS A 153 -23.99 -10.80 21.96
N GLY A 154 -24.60 -9.60 22.02
CA GLY A 154 -23.96 -8.34 22.41
C GLY A 154 -23.25 -7.60 21.27
N ASP A 155 -22.96 -6.32 21.46
CA ASP A 155 -22.38 -5.44 20.45
C ASP A 155 -21.00 -5.90 19.93
N ASP A 156 -20.22 -6.59 20.78
CA ASP A 156 -18.90 -7.16 20.44
C ASP A 156 -18.97 -8.38 19.50
N SER A 157 -20.18 -8.86 19.17
CA SER A 157 -20.37 -10.04 18.31
C SER A 157 -20.31 -9.74 16.81
N VAL A 158 -20.16 -8.48 16.43
CA VAL A 158 -20.08 -8.02 15.05
C VAL A 158 -18.79 -7.23 14.79
N ALA A 159 -18.28 -7.33 13.56
CA ALA A 159 -17.04 -6.66 13.18
C ALA A 159 -17.06 -6.24 11.72
N PHE A 160 -16.16 -5.31 11.34
CA PHE A 160 -15.87 -4.98 9.95
C PHE A 160 -14.38 -5.09 9.63
N ILE A 161 -14.08 -5.40 8.36
CA ILE A 161 -12.73 -5.39 7.82
C ILE A 161 -12.71 -4.46 6.60
N SER A 162 -11.90 -3.40 6.71
CA SER A 162 -11.76 -2.35 5.74
C SER A 162 -10.45 -2.48 4.92
N THR A 163 -10.16 -1.47 4.13
CA THR A 163 -9.04 -1.42 3.21
C THR A 163 -8.36 -0.05 3.21
N GLY A 164 -7.10 0.01 2.75
CA GLY A 164 -6.42 1.27 2.39
C GLY A 164 -6.56 1.64 0.90
N GLN A 165 -7.66 1.26 0.24
CA GLN A 165 -7.83 1.47 -1.21
C GLN A 165 -9.14 2.19 -1.58
N ILE A 166 -9.94 2.64 -0.61
CA ILE A 166 -11.06 3.57 -0.80
C ILE A 166 -10.64 4.99 -0.39
N ALA A 167 -11.47 5.98 -0.68
CA ALA A 167 -11.15 7.37 -0.35
C ALA A 167 -11.03 7.62 1.15
N THR A 168 -10.25 8.63 1.54
CA THR A 168 -10.05 9.00 2.95
C THR A 168 -11.38 9.31 3.63
N GLU A 169 -12.24 10.04 2.95
CA GLU A 169 -13.57 10.43 3.41
C GLU A 169 -14.51 9.22 3.58
N GLU A 170 -14.39 8.25 2.68
CA GLU A 170 -15.14 7.00 2.76
C GLU A 170 -14.72 6.18 3.98
N MET A 171 -13.41 6.07 4.24
CA MET A 171 -12.90 5.36 5.41
C MET A 171 -13.31 6.03 6.72
N ALA A 172 -13.26 7.36 6.77
CA ALA A 172 -13.66 8.13 7.94
C ALA A 172 -15.16 7.96 8.23
N LEU A 173 -16.00 8.03 7.20
CA LEU A 173 -17.44 7.82 7.34
C LEU A 173 -17.75 6.38 7.74
N LEU A 174 -17.13 5.37 7.11
CA LEU A 174 -17.29 3.96 7.47
C LEU A 174 -17.04 3.73 8.96
N GLY A 175 -15.85 4.10 9.43
CA GLY A 175 -15.48 3.85 10.82
C GLY A 175 -16.34 4.61 11.82
N SER A 176 -16.81 5.81 11.44
CA SER A 176 -17.72 6.60 12.27
C SER A 176 -19.15 6.01 12.30
N VAL A 177 -19.69 5.61 11.16
CA VAL A 177 -21.00 4.95 11.08
C VAL A 177 -20.99 3.62 11.83
N ALA A 178 -19.98 2.79 11.63
CA ALA A 178 -19.87 1.49 12.29
C ALA A 178 -19.76 1.64 13.81
N LYS A 179 -18.83 2.47 14.31
CA LYS A 179 -18.56 2.57 15.74
C LYS A 179 -19.54 3.47 16.48
N PHE A 180 -19.77 4.69 16.00
CA PHE A 180 -20.59 5.67 16.71
C PHE A 180 -22.07 5.47 16.45
N GLY A 181 -22.43 5.05 15.22
CA GLY A 181 -23.81 4.84 14.81
C GLY A 181 -24.35 3.46 15.14
N MET A 182 -23.59 2.41 14.84
CA MET A 182 -24.04 1.03 14.89
C MET A 182 -23.56 0.25 16.12
N ASN A 183 -22.75 0.86 17.01
CA ASN A 183 -22.07 0.20 18.14
C ASN A 183 -21.22 -1.01 17.72
N MET A 184 -20.73 -1.03 16.50
CA MET A 184 -19.84 -2.07 15.97
C MET A 184 -18.40 -1.72 16.36
N LEU A 185 -17.98 -2.05 17.60
CA LEU A 185 -16.67 -1.69 18.14
C LEU A 185 -15.52 -2.23 17.29
N HIS A 186 -15.61 -3.51 16.88
CA HIS A 186 -14.49 -4.21 16.28
C HIS A 186 -14.38 -3.90 14.78
N GLY A 187 -13.28 -3.25 14.40
CA GLY A 187 -12.98 -2.97 13.01
C GLY A 187 -11.49 -2.73 12.80
N ASP A 188 -10.92 -3.33 11.78
CA ASP A 188 -9.53 -3.12 11.36
C ASP A 188 -9.47 -3.10 9.82
N GLY A 189 -8.30 -2.81 9.27
CA GLY A 189 -8.09 -2.75 7.83
C GLY A 189 -7.03 -3.74 7.35
N ASN A 190 -7.07 -4.08 6.06
CA ASN A 190 -6.03 -4.90 5.45
C ASN A 190 -4.65 -4.19 5.43
N THR A 191 -4.58 -2.91 5.77
CA THR A 191 -3.34 -2.18 6.05
C THR A 191 -2.58 -2.77 7.23
N ARG A 192 -3.27 -3.49 8.14
CA ARG A 192 -2.64 -4.30 9.20
C ARG A 192 -1.69 -5.35 8.63
N GLN A 193 -2.04 -5.97 7.53
CA GLN A 193 -1.20 -6.98 6.85
C GLN A 193 -0.05 -6.35 6.06
N CYS A 194 -0.04 -5.02 5.89
CA CYS A 194 0.86 -4.30 5.00
C CYS A 194 1.98 -3.59 5.75
N MET A 195 1.68 -2.73 6.73
CA MET A 195 2.70 -1.85 7.29
C MET A 195 2.42 -1.38 8.73
N ALA A 196 1.66 -2.13 9.48
CA ALA A 196 1.42 -1.84 10.88
C ALA A 196 2.73 -1.79 11.71
N SER A 197 3.75 -2.55 11.30
CA SER A 197 5.08 -2.53 11.95
C SER A 197 5.75 -1.16 11.85
N ALA A 198 5.72 -0.52 10.68
CA ALA A 198 6.25 0.84 10.53
C ALA A 198 5.46 1.88 11.33
N VAL A 199 4.12 1.75 11.40
CA VAL A 199 3.26 2.63 12.21
C VAL A 199 3.68 2.61 13.67
N VAL A 200 3.79 1.40 14.23
CA VAL A 200 4.18 1.23 15.65
C VAL A 200 5.61 1.70 15.87
N ALA A 201 6.53 1.39 14.93
CA ALA A 201 7.92 1.84 15.04
C ALA A 201 8.02 3.37 15.10
N TYR A 202 7.33 4.10 14.21
CA TYR A 202 7.31 5.56 14.24
C TYR A 202 6.65 6.12 15.50
N LYS A 203 5.49 5.60 15.91
CA LYS A 203 4.81 6.06 17.12
C LYS A 203 5.69 5.92 18.36
N GLN A 204 6.39 4.80 18.50
CA GLN A 204 7.28 4.56 19.63
C GLN A 204 8.55 5.41 19.57
N ALA A 205 9.16 5.58 18.37
CA ALA A 205 10.41 6.32 18.23
C ALA A 205 10.21 7.84 18.13
N PHE A 206 9.16 8.31 17.46
CA PHE A 206 8.93 9.72 17.14
C PHE A 206 7.73 10.35 17.88
N GLY A 207 6.89 9.56 18.55
CA GLY A 207 5.67 10.02 19.22
C GLY A 207 4.43 10.05 18.35
N PHE A 208 4.55 9.93 17.02
CA PHE A 208 3.45 9.91 16.06
C PHE A 208 3.78 9.05 14.86
N ASP A 209 2.76 8.63 14.10
CA ASP A 209 2.92 7.91 12.83
C ASP A 209 3.29 8.88 11.70
N ALA A 210 4.56 9.22 11.61
CA ALA A 210 5.09 10.31 10.81
C ALA A 210 6.30 9.88 9.96
N PRO A 211 6.08 9.31 8.76
CA PRO A 211 7.18 9.07 7.82
C PRO A 211 7.82 10.41 7.40
N PRO A 212 9.14 10.59 7.58
CA PRO A 212 9.74 11.93 7.54
C PRO A 212 9.98 12.49 6.15
N TYR A 213 10.02 11.66 5.13
CA TYR A 213 10.59 11.91 3.81
C TYR A 213 9.67 12.59 2.80
N THR A 214 10.29 13.01 1.71
CA THR A 214 9.65 13.31 0.43
C THR A 214 10.27 12.44 -0.66
N TYR A 215 9.61 12.28 -1.82
CA TYR A 215 10.22 11.51 -2.91
C TYR A 215 11.43 12.19 -3.54
N ALA A 216 11.61 13.49 -3.35
CA ALA A 216 12.83 14.19 -3.73
C ALA A 216 14.08 13.62 -3.05
N ASP A 217 13.94 13.01 -1.87
CA ASP A 217 15.05 12.39 -1.15
C ASP A 217 15.75 11.28 -1.94
N PHE A 218 15.04 10.59 -2.83
CA PHE A 218 15.65 9.64 -3.76
C PHE A 218 16.63 10.29 -4.75
N GLU A 219 16.39 11.54 -5.11
CA GLU A 219 17.20 12.29 -6.07
C GLU A 219 18.34 13.06 -5.37
N GLU A 220 18.28 13.18 -4.04
CA GLU A 220 19.22 13.98 -3.26
C GLU A 220 20.20 13.19 -2.41
N SER A 221 19.93 11.91 -2.13
CA SER A 221 20.80 11.06 -1.30
C SER A 221 22.14 10.77 -1.97
N ASP A 222 23.20 10.74 -1.19
CA ASP A 222 24.52 10.23 -1.63
C ASP A 222 24.63 8.73 -1.38
N VAL A 223 23.94 8.22 -0.34
CA VAL A 223 23.83 6.80 -0.01
C VAL A 223 22.37 6.44 0.21
N ILE A 224 21.91 5.41 -0.49
CA ILE A 224 20.54 4.88 -0.39
C ILE A 224 20.60 3.44 0.08
N VAL A 225 20.12 3.17 1.29
CA VAL A 225 20.02 1.81 1.85
C VAL A 225 18.60 1.31 1.66
N LEU A 226 18.40 0.28 0.85
CA LEU A 226 17.09 -0.33 0.55
C LEU A 226 16.98 -1.70 1.21
N VAL A 227 16.05 -1.87 2.14
CA VAL A 227 15.92 -3.08 2.95
C VAL A 227 14.60 -3.79 2.68
N GLY A 228 14.68 -5.05 2.24
CA GLY A 228 13.51 -5.88 1.96
C GLY A 228 12.53 -5.24 0.97
N GLY A 229 13.07 -4.55 -0.05
CA GLY A 229 12.30 -3.76 -1.00
C GLY A 229 12.73 -3.97 -2.45
N ASN A 230 11.88 -4.57 -3.28
CA ASN A 230 12.12 -4.70 -4.72
C ASN A 230 11.39 -3.57 -5.48
N LEU A 231 11.97 -2.36 -5.47
CA LEU A 231 11.35 -1.16 -6.04
C LEU A 231 11.18 -1.25 -7.56
N CYS A 232 12.10 -1.89 -8.27
CA CYS A 232 12.03 -2.06 -9.74
C CYS A 232 10.69 -2.68 -10.17
N ILE A 233 10.10 -3.56 -9.38
CA ILE A 233 8.82 -4.20 -9.70
C ILE A 233 7.66 -3.76 -8.81
N ALA A 234 7.88 -3.46 -7.54
CA ALA A 234 6.81 -3.06 -6.63
C ALA A 234 6.40 -1.59 -6.82
N HIS A 235 7.38 -0.70 -6.94
CA HIS A 235 7.19 0.75 -7.06
C HIS A 235 8.09 1.33 -8.17
N PRO A 236 7.88 0.98 -9.45
CA PRO A 236 8.80 1.33 -10.52
C PRO A 236 9.08 2.84 -10.64
N ILE A 237 8.11 3.69 -10.31
CA ILE A 237 8.27 5.14 -10.38
C ILE A 237 9.24 5.64 -9.30
N MET A 238 9.24 5.05 -8.10
CA MET A 238 10.23 5.39 -7.07
C MET A 238 11.64 4.96 -7.50
N TRP A 239 11.78 3.79 -8.13
CA TRP A 239 13.05 3.37 -8.70
C TRP A 239 13.54 4.32 -9.81
N GLN A 240 12.64 4.80 -10.67
CA GLN A 240 12.98 5.79 -11.68
C GLN A 240 13.45 7.12 -11.07
N ARG A 241 12.94 7.50 -9.89
CA ARG A 241 13.45 8.67 -9.16
C ARG A 241 14.89 8.45 -8.67
N ILE A 242 15.19 7.27 -8.14
CA ILE A 242 16.59 6.91 -7.83
C ILE A 242 17.49 7.02 -9.07
N SER A 243 17.01 6.51 -10.21
CA SER A 243 17.77 6.57 -11.47
C SER A 243 17.99 8.00 -12.01
N ARG A 244 17.24 8.98 -11.51
CA ARG A 244 17.40 10.42 -11.84
C ARG A 244 18.33 11.16 -10.89
N ASN A 245 18.80 10.49 -9.83
CA ASN A 245 19.69 11.12 -8.86
C ASN A 245 21.01 11.57 -9.52
N PRO A 246 21.33 12.88 -9.53
CA PRO A 246 22.51 13.41 -10.20
C PRO A 246 23.82 13.17 -9.44
N HIS A 247 23.74 12.66 -8.20
CA HIS A 247 24.89 12.48 -7.30
C HIS A 247 25.56 11.12 -7.42
N ASN A 248 25.10 10.24 -8.35
CA ASN A 248 25.58 8.85 -8.50
C ASN A 248 25.63 8.13 -7.15
N PRO A 249 24.50 7.97 -6.46
CA PRO A 249 24.48 7.47 -5.10
C PRO A 249 25.00 6.05 -4.99
N GLU A 250 25.65 5.73 -3.87
CA GLU A 250 25.82 4.35 -3.45
C GLU A 250 24.47 3.76 -3.08
N ILE A 251 24.08 2.68 -3.78
CA ILE A 251 22.82 1.98 -3.56
C ILE A 251 23.11 0.63 -2.92
N ILE A 252 22.83 0.52 -1.64
CA ILE A 252 23.02 -0.71 -0.84
C ILE A 252 21.67 -1.40 -0.71
N VAL A 253 21.55 -2.61 -1.24
CA VAL A 253 20.33 -3.42 -1.13
C VAL A 253 20.54 -4.56 -0.16
N VAL A 254 19.71 -4.64 0.88
CA VAL A 254 19.68 -5.73 1.85
C VAL A 254 18.45 -6.59 1.53
N ASP A 255 18.68 -7.76 0.94
CA ASP A 255 17.63 -8.71 0.57
C ASP A 255 18.25 -10.11 0.42
N PRO A 256 17.70 -11.18 0.98
CA PRO A 256 18.20 -12.54 0.78
C PRO A 256 18.29 -12.94 -0.70
N ARG A 257 17.35 -12.48 -1.52
CA ARG A 257 17.31 -12.74 -2.96
C ARG A 257 18.05 -11.66 -3.75
N ARG A 258 18.70 -12.05 -4.83
CA ARG A 258 19.20 -11.12 -5.84
C ARG A 258 18.04 -10.65 -6.73
N THR A 259 17.22 -9.75 -6.19
CA THR A 259 16.06 -9.16 -6.87
C THR A 259 16.49 -8.22 -8.00
N GLU A 260 15.54 -7.77 -8.84
CA GLU A 260 15.80 -6.79 -9.90
C GLU A 260 16.42 -5.50 -9.33
N THR A 261 15.98 -5.08 -8.15
CA THR A 261 16.58 -3.93 -7.44
C THR A 261 18.00 -4.22 -6.98
N ALA A 262 18.26 -5.43 -6.46
CA ALA A 262 19.59 -5.86 -6.06
C ALA A 262 20.56 -6.01 -7.27
N MET A 263 20.04 -6.40 -8.44
CA MET A 263 20.82 -6.47 -9.69
C MET A 263 21.27 -5.09 -10.18
N ALA A 264 20.48 -4.05 -9.88
CA ALA A 264 20.73 -2.68 -10.30
C ALA A 264 21.44 -1.84 -9.21
N ALA A 265 21.71 -2.42 -8.03
CA ALA A 265 22.38 -1.78 -6.91
C ALA A 265 23.91 -1.76 -7.10
N THR A 266 24.60 -0.85 -6.40
CA THR A 266 26.06 -0.83 -6.33
C THR A 266 26.58 -1.90 -5.39
N GLN A 267 25.82 -2.20 -4.30
CA GLN A 267 26.13 -3.25 -3.33
C GLN A 267 24.89 -4.08 -3.00
N HIS A 268 25.03 -5.41 -2.96
CA HIS A 268 23.99 -6.32 -2.52
C HIS A 268 24.46 -7.13 -1.30
N LEU A 269 23.74 -7.00 -0.19
CA LEU A 269 23.92 -7.80 1.01
C LEU A 269 22.89 -8.94 0.99
N ALA A 270 23.32 -10.11 0.53
CA ALA A 270 22.48 -11.31 0.47
C ALA A 270 22.47 -12.00 1.85
N ILE A 271 21.73 -11.41 2.79
CA ILE A 271 21.68 -11.86 4.18
C ILE A 271 20.95 -13.20 4.34
N GLU A 272 21.31 -13.94 5.38
CA GLU A 272 20.44 -15.03 5.86
C GLU A 272 19.08 -14.47 6.24
N PRO A 273 17.97 -15.10 5.78
CA PRO A 273 16.63 -14.59 6.04
C PRO A 273 16.35 -14.38 7.52
N LYS A 274 15.79 -13.22 7.88
CA LYS A 274 15.47 -12.83 9.27
C LYS A 274 16.66 -12.53 10.16
N SER A 275 17.83 -12.29 9.60
CA SER A 275 18.99 -11.76 10.32
C SER A 275 19.13 -10.23 10.24
N ASP A 276 18.14 -9.53 9.67
CA ASP A 276 18.14 -8.09 9.47
C ASP A 276 18.44 -7.31 10.75
N LEU A 277 17.78 -7.64 11.87
CA LEU A 277 17.96 -6.95 13.14
C LEU A 277 19.38 -7.10 13.68
N THR A 278 19.95 -8.29 13.57
CA THR A 278 21.36 -8.57 13.93
C THR A 278 22.33 -7.78 13.06
N LEU A 279 22.08 -7.70 11.74
CA LEU A 279 22.89 -6.90 10.82
C LEU A 279 22.94 -5.44 11.25
N PHE A 280 21.78 -4.82 11.50
CA PHE A 280 21.71 -3.39 11.82
C PHE A 280 22.29 -3.08 13.20
N TYR A 281 22.18 -3.97 14.18
CA TYR A 281 22.89 -3.82 15.47
C TYR A 281 24.40 -3.93 15.30
N GLY A 282 24.87 -4.84 14.46
CA GLY A 282 26.30 -4.93 14.12
C GLY A 282 26.85 -3.68 13.44
N LEU A 283 26.11 -3.14 12.47
CA LEU A 283 26.46 -1.86 11.83
C LEU A 283 26.47 -0.71 12.84
N ALA A 284 25.49 -0.64 13.74
CA ALA A 284 25.44 0.35 14.81
C ALA A 284 26.65 0.21 15.76
N ASN A 285 27.03 -1.03 16.13
CA ASN A 285 28.20 -1.27 16.95
C ASN A 285 29.48 -0.76 16.29
N ILE A 286 29.72 -1.10 15.01
CA ILE A 286 30.90 -0.62 14.26
C ILE A 286 30.93 0.91 14.21
N LEU A 287 29.80 1.57 13.91
CA LEU A 287 29.72 3.03 13.86
C LEU A 287 30.05 3.68 15.20
N ILE A 288 29.58 3.11 16.32
CA ILE A 288 29.86 3.59 17.67
C ILE A 288 31.34 3.39 18.04
N GLU A 289 31.89 2.19 17.82
CA GLU A 289 33.31 1.88 18.11
C GLU A 289 34.28 2.78 17.34
N ARG A 290 33.95 3.09 16.10
CA ARG A 290 34.75 3.99 15.25
C ARG A 290 34.53 5.48 15.55
N GLY A 291 33.54 5.83 16.40
CA GLY A 291 33.15 7.20 16.65
C GLY A 291 32.45 7.88 15.47
N TRP A 292 31.91 7.12 14.52
CA TRP A 292 31.24 7.56 13.31
C TRP A 292 29.76 7.86 13.56
N ILE A 293 29.49 8.66 14.61
CA ILE A 293 28.14 9.05 15.07
C ILE A 293 28.05 10.56 15.27
N ASP A 294 26.87 11.11 15.17
CA ASP A 294 26.59 12.53 15.43
C ASP A 294 26.26 12.73 16.93
N ARG A 295 27.31 12.95 17.75
CA ARG A 295 27.16 13.11 19.20
C ARG A 295 26.34 14.33 19.60
N GLU A 296 26.42 15.41 18.82
CA GLU A 296 25.66 16.61 19.09
C GLU A 296 24.18 16.39 18.89
N PHE A 297 23.78 15.79 17.74
CA PHE A 297 22.39 15.44 17.47
C PHE A 297 21.84 14.47 18.53
N ILE A 298 22.60 13.42 18.88
CA ILE A 298 22.21 12.44 19.90
C ILE A 298 21.90 13.14 21.23
N GLN A 299 22.82 13.96 21.71
CA GLN A 299 22.69 14.63 23.00
C GLN A 299 21.52 15.61 23.05
N GLN A 300 21.30 16.36 21.98
CA GLN A 300 20.29 17.42 21.96
C GLN A 300 18.89 16.93 21.63
N HIS A 301 18.75 15.88 20.78
CA HIS A 301 17.49 15.54 20.15
C HIS A 301 17.00 14.10 20.38
N THR A 302 17.72 13.32 21.18
CA THR A 302 17.35 11.91 21.43
C THR A 302 17.39 11.53 22.91
N ASN A 303 16.74 10.40 23.23
CA ASN A 303 16.77 9.74 24.53
C ASN A 303 17.23 8.30 24.38
N ASP A 304 17.72 7.70 25.46
CA ASP A 304 18.07 6.27 25.60
C ASP A 304 19.26 5.79 24.76
N PHE A 305 20.11 6.72 24.27
CA PHE A 305 21.27 6.32 23.43
C PHE A 305 22.31 5.48 24.19
N ASP A 306 22.65 5.83 25.46
CA ASP A 306 23.68 5.11 26.20
C ASP A 306 23.29 3.66 26.46
N ALA A 307 22.01 3.40 26.75
CA ALA A 307 21.47 2.06 26.90
C ALA A 307 21.48 1.29 25.56
N PHE A 308 21.19 1.98 24.44
CA PHE A 308 21.30 1.41 23.10
C PHE A 308 22.75 1.07 22.77
N ALA A 309 23.68 1.95 23.04
CA ALA A 309 25.11 1.73 22.81
C ALA A 309 25.64 0.51 23.57
N GLU A 310 25.23 0.34 24.85
CA GLU A 310 25.57 -0.84 25.62
C GLU A 310 24.94 -2.13 25.03
N HIS A 311 23.70 -2.03 24.58
CA HIS A 311 22.99 -3.17 23.96
C HIS A 311 23.72 -3.66 22.70
N VAL A 312 24.13 -2.78 21.79
CA VAL A 312 24.72 -3.17 20.51
C VAL A 312 26.13 -3.71 20.62
N ARG A 313 26.84 -3.49 21.73
CA ARG A 313 28.14 -4.14 22.02
C ARG A 313 28.06 -5.66 22.04
N GLN A 314 26.87 -6.22 22.24
CA GLN A 314 26.63 -7.66 22.19
C GLN A 314 26.62 -8.23 20.76
N PHE A 315 26.84 -7.38 19.74
CA PHE A 315 26.82 -7.73 18.33
C PHE A 315 28.17 -7.39 17.67
N PRO A 316 29.28 -8.06 18.08
CA PRO A 316 30.58 -7.82 17.48
C PRO A 316 30.58 -8.32 16.02
N PRO A 317 31.42 -7.73 15.12
CA PRO A 317 31.39 -8.01 13.69
C PRO A 317 31.47 -9.49 13.32
N HIS A 318 32.29 -10.28 14.02
CA HIS A 318 32.48 -11.72 13.74
C HIS A 318 31.21 -12.55 14.05
N GLU A 319 30.46 -12.22 15.11
CA GLU A 319 29.20 -12.90 15.41
C GLU A 319 28.09 -12.48 14.43
N VAL A 320 28.08 -11.20 14.05
CA VAL A 320 27.17 -10.69 13.02
C VAL A 320 27.43 -11.36 11.68
N ALA A 321 28.72 -11.51 11.29
CA ALA A 321 29.09 -12.21 10.06
C ALA A 321 28.59 -13.67 10.07
N ALA A 322 28.79 -14.38 11.17
CA ALA A 322 28.29 -15.75 11.33
C ALA A 322 26.77 -15.86 11.25
N ALA A 323 26.05 -14.91 11.83
CA ALA A 323 24.57 -14.92 11.87
C ALA A 323 23.92 -14.46 10.55
N THR A 324 24.57 -13.54 9.83
CA THR A 324 23.98 -12.91 8.62
C THR A 324 24.51 -13.50 7.31
N GLY A 325 25.62 -14.24 7.35
CA GLY A 325 26.33 -14.72 6.16
C GLY A 325 27.08 -13.62 5.39
N ILE A 326 27.18 -12.41 5.95
CA ILE A 326 27.95 -11.28 5.39
C ILE A 326 29.32 -11.25 6.05
N ASP A 327 30.41 -11.27 5.27
CA ASP A 327 31.75 -11.24 5.84
C ASP A 327 32.05 -9.91 6.58
N GLU A 328 32.97 -10.00 7.57
CA GLU A 328 33.31 -8.86 8.43
C GLU A 328 33.83 -7.66 7.63
N GLU A 329 34.61 -7.89 6.59
CA GLU A 329 35.15 -6.83 5.75
C GLU A 329 34.03 -6.09 5.03
N GLN A 330 33.00 -6.80 4.56
CA GLN A 330 31.84 -6.19 3.95
C GLN A 330 31.01 -5.39 4.96
N LEU A 331 30.87 -5.88 6.21
CA LEU A 331 30.19 -5.12 7.28
C LEU A 331 30.92 -3.79 7.54
N HIS A 332 32.26 -3.83 7.64
CA HIS A 332 33.06 -2.62 7.82
C HIS A 332 32.95 -1.65 6.63
N ARG A 333 32.99 -2.15 5.38
CA ARG A 333 32.81 -1.34 4.19
C ARG A 333 31.44 -0.64 4.16
N VAL A 334 30.38 -1.35 4.52
CA VAL A 334 29.03 -0.77 4.58
C VAL A 334 28.94 0.33 5.66
N ALA A 335 29.48 0.07 6.85
CA ALA A 335 29.52 1.08 7.92
C ALA A 335 30.34 2.32 7.49
N GLU A 336 31.46 2.12 6.82
CA GLU A 336 32.27 3.21 6.28
C GLU A 336 31.52 4.00 5.19
N THR A 337 30.83 3.32 4.27
CA THR A 337 29.99 3.95 3.25
C THR A 337 28.90 4.84 3.87
N ILE A 338 28.24 4.34 4.95
CA ILE A 338 27.25 5.12 5.69
C ILE A 338 27.91 6.34 6.35
N HIS A 339 29.10 6.19 6.94
CA HIS A 339 29.81 7.30 7.58
C HIS A 339 30.27 8.36 6.59
N GLN A 340 30.77 7.98 5.41
CA GLN A 340 31.26 8.88 4.39
C GLN A 340 30.13 9.63 3.67
N GLY A 341 28.92 9.06 3.67
CA GLY A 341 27.74 9.68 3.07
C GLY A 341 27.31 10.94 3.83
N ARG A 342 27.21 12.06 3.12
CA ARG A 342 26.70 13.32 3.69
C ARG A 342 25.20 13.28 3.86
N ARG A 343 24.49 12.54 3.01
CA ARG A 343 23.04 12.37 2.94
C ARG A 343 22.73 10.90 2.77
N VAL A 344 22.48 10.21 3.88
CA VAL A 344 22.17 8.79 3.91
C VAL A 344 20.69 8.62 4.18
N SER A 345 20.00 7.89 3.32
CA SER A 345 18.59 7.53 3.51
C SER A 345 18.41 6.03 3.62
N PHE A 346 17.64 5.63 4.65
CA PHE A 346 17.30 4.23 4.91
C PHE A 346 15.86 4.00 4.51
N TRP A 347 15.63 3.08 3.57
CA TRP A 347 14.30 2.79 3.03
C TRP A 347 13.95 1.33 3.22
N TRP A 348 12.72 1.07 3.64
CA TRP A 348 12.26 -0.31 3.76
C TRP A 348 10.82 -0.49 3.28
N THR A 349 10.49 -1.77 3.00
CA THR A 349 9.14 -2.17 2.59
C THR A 349 8.71 -3.43 3.33
N MET A 350 8.00 -4.33 2.64
CA MET A 350 7.37 -5.51 3.23
C MET A 350 8.36 -6.58 3.70
N GLY A 351 9.60 -6.59 3.25
CA GLY A 351 10.63 -7.51 3.76
C GLY A 351 10.86 -7.32 5.25
N VAL A 352 10.92 -6.05 5.69
CA VAL A 352 11.00 -5.66 7.10
C VAL A 352 9.64 -5.76 7.78
N ASN A 353 8.61 -5.13 7.21
CA ASN A 353 7.32 -4.98 7.90
C ASN A 353 6.60 -6.31 8.15
N GLN A 354 6.65 -7.26 7.19
CA GLN A 354 6.01 -8.58 7.30
C GLN A 354 6.94 -9.61 7.96
N SER A 355 7.36 -9.31 9.18
CA SER A 355 8.23 -10.15 10.00
C SER A 355 7.67 -10.27 11.42
N TYR A 356 7.95 -11.38 12.08
CA TYR A 356 7.60 -11.62 13.50
C TYR A 356 8.31 -10.68 14.46
N GLU A 357 9.34 -9.94 14.01
CA GLU A 357 10.06 -8.89 14.74
C GLU A 357 10.16 -7.59 13.92
N GLY A 358 9.17 -7.35 13.06
CA GLY A 358 9.17 -6.25 12.09
C GLY A 358 9.25 -4.86 12.73
N VAL A 359 8.65 -4.66 13.90
CA VAL A 359 8.72 -3.37 14.62
C VAL A 359 10.15 -3.09 15.06
N ARG A 360 10.85 -4.05 15.67
CA ARG A 360 12.23 -3.86 16.14
C ARG A 360 13.21 -3.73 14.98
N THR A 361 13.01 -4.45 13.89
CA THR A 361 13.80 -4.28 12.66
C THR A 361 13.61 -2.88 12.06
N ALA A 362 12.38 -2.36 12.00
CA ALA A 362 12.15 -0.99 11.54
C ALA A 362 12.80 0.05 12.47
N GLN A 363 12.76 -0.18 13.79
CA GLN A 363 13.39 0.70 14.78
C GLN A 363 14.91 0.67 14.73
N SER A 364 15.54 -0.45 14.37
CA SER A 364 16.99 -0.47 14.17
C SER A 364 17.44 0.43 13.00
N LEU A 365 16.64 0.53 11.93
CA LEU A 365 16.86 1.49 10.84
C LEU A 365 16.65 2.94 11.30
N ILE A 366 15.63 3.19 12.13
CA ILE A 366 15.41 4.50 12.75
C ILE A 366 16.60 4.86 13.64
N ASN A 367 17.10 3.93 14.44
CA ASN A 367 18.25 4.14 15.31
C ASN A 367 19.52 4.50 14.52
N LEU A 368 19.77 3.83 13.37
CA LEU A 368 20.88 4.18 12.48
C LEU A 368 20.75 5.60 11.94
N ALA A 369 19.57 6.00 11.51
CA ALA A 369 19.31 7.37 11.04
C ALA A 369 19.52 8.41 12.15
N LEU A 370 19.03 8.15 13.36
CA LEU A 370 19.17 9.04 14.52
C LEU A 370 20.63 9.18 14.94
N MET A 371 21.35 8.04 15.11
CA MET A 371 22.72 8.10 15.62
C MET A 371 23.72 8.73 14.64
N THR A 372 23.39 8.76 13.35
CA THR A 372 24.24 9.39 12.32
C THR A 372 23.76 10.78 11.90
N GLY A 373 22.72 11.34 12.57
CA GLY A 373 22.14 12.65 12.24
C GLY A 373 21.47 12.69 10.84
N ASN A 374 21.17 11.53 10.26
CA ASN A 374 20.56 11.41 8.92
C ASN A 374 19.04 11.43 9.00
N ILE A 375 18.48 12.51 9.53
CA ILE A 375 17.03 12.75 9.60
C ILE A 375 16.73 14.25 9.53
N GLY A 376 15.60 14.62 8.94
CA GLY A 376 15.13 15.99 8.84
C GLY A 376 15.87 16.87 7.83
N ARG A 377 16.84 16.34 7.10
CA ARG A 377 17.59 17.00 6.04
C ARG A 377 17.28 16.42 4.66
N PRO A 378 17.44 17.21 3.56
CA PRO A 378 17.29 16.67 2.20
C PRO A 378 18.16 15.42 1.97
N GLY A 379 17.59 14.41 1.33
CA GLY A 379 18.27 13.16 1.01
C GLY A 379 18.55 12.24 2.20
N THR A 380 17.89 12.44 3.36
CA THR A 380 18.09 11.65 4.57
C THR A 380 16.77 11.05 5.09
N GLY A 381 16.84 10.20 6.10
CA GLY A 381 15.70 9.71 6.85
C GLY A 381 15.64 8.21 7.01
N ALA A 382 14.75 7.79 7.92
CA ALA A 382 14.33 6.41 8.09
C ALA A 382 12.91 6.27 7.49
N ASN A 383 12.82 5.70 6.29
CA ASN A 383 11.75 5.95 5.31
C ASN A 383 10.99 4.67 4.97
N SER A 384 9.82 4.46 5.56
CA SER A 384 8.95 3.33 5.24
C SER A 384 8.10 3.62 4.00
N ILE A 385 8.23 2.81 2.96
CA ILE A 385 7.40 2.88 1.76
C ILE A 385 6.17 1.98 1.96
N THR A 386 4.99 2.58 1.94
CA THR A 386 3.72 1.84 2.06
C THR A 386 3.31 1.18 0.73
N GLY A 387 2.34 0.27 0.77
CA GLY A 387 1.87 -0.46 -0.41
C GLY A 387 0.64 0.16 -1.05
N GLN A 388 -0.47 0.22 -0.34
CA GLN A 388 -1.79 0.58 -0.88
C GLN A 388 -1.92 2.08 -1.13
N CYS A 389 -2.71 2.46 -2.16
CA CYS A 389 -2.80 3.84 -2.66
C CYS A 389 -3.25 4.88 -1.62
N ASN A 390 -4.01 4.47 -0.61
CA ASN A 390 -4.46 5.32 0.49
C ASN A 390 -4.18 4.70 1.87
N ALA A 391 -3.07 3.97 1.99
CA ALA A 391 -2.70 3.38 3.28
C ALA A 391 -2.46 4.44 4.36
N MET A 392 -1.93 5.60 4.00
CA MET A 392 -1.73 6.71 4.94
C MET A 392 -3.07 7.31 5.40
N GLY A 393 -4.03 7.50 4.50
CA GLY A 393 -5.38 7.93 4.86
C GLY A 393 -6.07 6.93 5.81
N SER A 394 -5.89 5.62 5.56
CA SER A 394 -6.39 4.57 6.45
C SER A 394 -5.77 4.65 7.85
N ARG A 395 -4.46 4.90 7.96
CA ARG A 395 -3.75 4.99 9.24
C ARG A 395 -4.22 6.17 10.09
N LEU A 396 -4.60 7.28 9.45
CA LEU A 396 -4.99 8.52 10.14
C LEU A 396 -6.51 8.65 10.34
N PHE A 397 -7.31 8.17 9.40
CA PHE A 397 -8.73 8.52 9.35
C PHE A 397 -9.70 7.35 9.26
N SER A 398 -9.24 6.09 9.20
CA SER A 398 -10.16 4.94 9.10
C SER A 398 -11.01 4.69 10.34
N ASN A 399 -10.67 5.32 11.47
CA ASN A 399 -11.37 5.14 12.74
C ASN A 399 -11.47 3.66 13.16
N THR A 400 -10.43 2.87 12.87
CA THR A 400 -10.38 1.43 13.18
C THR A 400 -9.75 1.18 14.56
N THR A 401 -8.43 1.05 14.63
CA THR A 401 -7.67 0.84 15.86
C THR A 401 -7.12 2.13 16.48
N GLY A 402 -7.42 3.29 15.93
CA GLY A 402 -7.14 4.62 16.45
C GLY A 402 -8.30 5.55 16.08
N LEU A 403 -8.55 6.55 16.90
CA LEU A 403 -9.59 7.55 16.68
C LEU A 403 -9.13 8.52 15.58
N LEU A 404 -10.07 9.08 14.83
CA LEU A 404 -9.87 9.99 13.69
C LEU A 404 -8.74 11.01 13.91
N GLY A 405 -7.91 11.23 12.89
CA GLY A 405 -6.86 12.23 12.87
C GLY A 405 -5.67 11.91 13.79
N GLY A 406 -5.46 10.64 14.12
CA GLY A 406 -4.37 10.20 15.00
C GLY A 406 -4.67 10.37 16.50
N HIS A 407 -5.91 10.67 16.85
CA HIS A 407 -6.38 10.67 18.25
C HIS A 407 -6.49 9.24 18.79
N ASP A 408 -6.72 9.12 20.10
CA ASP A 408 -6.80 7.84 20.81
C ASP A 408 -8.18 7.64 21.45
N PHE A 409 -8.77 6.46 21.27
CA PHE A 409 -10.03 6.08 21.88
C PHE A 409 -9.96 6.02 23.41
N GLU A 410 -8.84 5.63 23.99
CA GLU A 410 -8.66 5.49 25.44
C GLU A 410 -8.47 6.84 26.13
N ASN A 411 -8.14 7.91 25.39
CA ASN A 411 -7.98 9.25 25.93
C ASN A 411 -9.34 9.99 25.95
N ALA A 412 -9.81 10.36 27.15
CA ALA A 412 -11.10 11.05 27.34
C ALA A 412 -11.14 12.43 26.67
N GLU A 413 -10.06 13.22 26.75
CA GLU A 413 -9.98 14.55 26.14
C GLU A 413 -10.06 14.46 24.61
N HIS A 414 -9.44 13.44 24.03
CA HIS A 414 -9.55 13.18 22.59
C HIS A 414 -10.98 12.84 22.18
N ARG A 415 -11.69 12.00 22.96
CA ARG A 415 -13.09 11.67 22.68
C ARG A 415 -14.00 12.90 22.80
N GLU A 416 -13.83 13.72 23.82
CA GLU A 416 -14.60 14.96 23.99
C GLU A 416 -14.35 15.95 22.85
N LYS A 417 -13.08 16.14 22.46
CA LYS A 417 -12.72 16.98 21.30
C LYS A 417 -13.43 16.51 20.03
N ILE A 418 -13.33 15.21 19.73
CA ILE A 418 -13.94 14.64 18.51
C ILE A 418 -15.47 14.71 18.60
N ALA A 419 -16.07 14.39 19.74
CA ALA A 419 -17.50 14.47 19.93
C ALA A 419 -18.03 15.90 19.71
N GLY A 420 -17.35 16.91 20.25
CA GLY A 420 -17.69 18.32 20.05
C GLY A 420 -17.58 18.75 18.59
N LEU A 421 -16.52 18.33 17.86
CA LEU A 421 -16.34 18.62 16.44
C LEU A 421 -17.40 17.97 15.56
N LEU A 422 -17.87 16.78 15.93
CA LEU A 422 -18.90 16.02 15.19
C LEU A 422 -20.32 16.33 15.65
N ASN A 423 -20.49 17.12 16.73
CA ASN A 423 -21.76 17.43 17.36
C ASN A 423 -22.55 16.16 17.77
N ILE A 424 -21.86 15.22 18.43
CA ILE A 424 -22.43 13.99 18.99
C ILE A 424 -22.09 13.89 20.50
N SER A 425 -22.82 13.03 21.23
CA SER A 425 -22.44 12.72 22.61
C SER A 425 -21.10 11.95 22.65
N ALA A 426 -20.22 12.31 23.59
CA ALA A 426 -18.95 11.60 23.79
C ALA A 426 -19.13 10.11 24.16
N GLU A 427 -20.25 9.75 24.76
CA GLU A 427 -20.64 8.38 25.07
C GLU A 427 -20.84 7.48 23.83
N ARG A 428 -21.06 8.10 22.64
CA ARG A 428 -21.14 7.37 21.36
C ARG A 428 -19.78 6.94 20.83
N ILE A 429 -18.72 7.54 21.33
CA ILE A 429 -17.34 7.20 20.96
C ILE A 429 -16.83 6.13 21.93
N PRO A 430 -16.43 4.94 21.45
CA PRO A 430 -15.89 3.91 22.33
C PRO A 430 -14.72 4.42 23.17
N ASP A 431 -14.64 3.96 24.42
CA ASP A 431 -13.57 4.27 25.37
C ASP A 431 -12.41 3.26 25.36
N ARG A 432 -12.45 2.32 24.44
CA ARG A 432 -11.47 1.23 24.27
C ARG A 432 -11.16 0.99 22.79
N ASN A 433 -9.98 0.43 22.55
CA ASN A 433 -9.54 0.10 21.22
C ASN A 433 -10.25 -1.13 20.63
N SER A 434 -10.36 -1.15 19.31
CA SER A 434 -10.80 -2.31 18.53
C SER A 434 -9.85 -3.49 18.66
N LEU A 435 -10.36 -4.71 18.50
CA LEU A 435 -9.53 -5.86 18.22
C LEU A 435 -8.79 -5.66 16.87
N PRO A 436 -7.49 -5.98 16.80
CA PRO A 436 -6.77 -6.02 15.54
C PRO A 436 -7.24 -7.19 14.68
N TYR A 437 -6.94 -7.13 13.39
CA TYR A 437 -7.44 -8.04 12.36
C TYR A 437 -7.30 -9.53 12.74
N ASP A 438 -6.15 -9.97 13.23
CA ASP A 438 -5.90 -11.35 13.64
C ASP A 438 -6.79 -11.77 14.83
N ARG A 439 -7.07 -10.84 15.74
CA ARG A 439 -7.96 -11.10 16.89
C ARG A 439 -9.42 -11.10 16.50
N ILE A 440 -9.82 -10.36 15.46
CA ILE A 440 -11.16 -10.48 14.86
C ILE A 440 -11.32 -11.88 14.28
N ILE A 441 -10.35 -12.37 13.51
CA ILE A 441 -10.35 -13.74 12.96
C ILE A 441 -10.39 -14.79 14.06
N GLU A 442 -9.59 -14.63 15.10
CA GLU A 442 -9.63 -15.53 16.27
C GLU A 442 -10.99 -15.49 16.99
N GLY A 443 -11.60 -14.31 17.10
CA GLY A 443 -12.93 -14.11 17.66
C GLY A 443 -14.01 -14.88 16.88
N ILE A 444 -13.93 -14.91 15.55
CA ILE A 444 -14.83 -15.71 14.70
C ILE A 444 -14.60 -17.20 14.97
N LEU A 445 -13.36 -17.66 14.98
CA LEU A 445 -13.03 -19.05 15.25
C LEU A 445 -13.54 -19.54 16.61
N ARG A 446 -13.52 -18.67 17.62
CA ARG A 446 -14.01 -18.95 18.97
C ARG A 446 -15.53 -18.76 19.11
N GLY A 447 -16.22 -18.37 18.03
CA GLY A 447 -17.67 -18.12 18.04
C GLY A 447 -18.10 -16.87 18.82
N LYS A 448 -17.18 -15.95 19.12
CA LYS A 448 -17.47 -14.66 19.75
C LYS A 448 -17.96 -13.62 18.76
N ILE A 449 -17.37 -13.58 17.57
CA ILE A 449 -17.80 -12.74 16.45
C ILE A 449 -18.61 -13.61 15.51
N LYS A 450 -19.83 -13.19 15.21
CA LYS A 450 -20.84 -13.89 14.44
C LYS A 450 -21.19 -13.22 13.13
N GLY A 451 -21.11 -11.88 13.10
CA GLY A 451 -21.36 -11.07 11.91
C GLY A 451 -20.10 -10.35 11.43
N LEU A 452 -19.83 -10.42 10.13
CA LEU A 452 -18.66 -9.75 9.54
C LEU A 452 -19.07 -8.96 8.28
N TRP A 453 -18.65 -7.68 8.24
CA TRP A 453 -18.75 -6.83 7.06
C TRP A 453 -17.36 -6.59 6.46
N VAL A 454 -17.13 -7.06 5.24
CA VAL A 454 -15.86 -6.95 4.51
C VAL A 454 -15.99 -5.92 3.39
N ILE A 455 -15.14 -4.90 3.39
CA ILE A 455 -15.21 -3.76 2.46
C ILE A 455 -13.94 -3.70 1.60
N ALA A 456 -14.11 -3.82 0.29
CA ALA A 456 -13.09 -3.62 -0.75
C ALA A 456 -11.75 -4.32 -0.46
N THR A 457 -11.80 -5.50 0.15
CA THR A 457 -10.64 -6.36 0.40
C THR A 457 -11.03 -7.84 0.23
N ASN A 458 -10.02 -8.70 0.04
CA ASN A 458 -10.22 -10.12 -0.25
C ASN A 458 -9.49 -11.01 0.78
N PRO A 459 -9.97 -11.08 2.04
CA PRO A 459 -9.31 -11.82 3.11
C PRO A 459 -9.17 -13.32 2.81
N PHE A 460 -10.09 -13.91 2.07
CA PHE A 460 -10.03 -15.32 1.72
C PHE A 460 -8.81 -15.66 0.85
N HIS A 461 -8.33 -14.70 0.06
CA HIS A 461 -7.09 -14.81 -0.71
C HIS A 461 -5.87 -14.36 0.10
N SER A 462 -5.98 -13.22 0.79
CA SER A 462 -4.82 -12.53 1.38
C SER A 462 -4.45 -13.02 2.78
N TRP A 463 -5.34 -13.70 3.49
CA TRP A 463 -5.08 -14.09 4.86
C TRP A 463 -3.95 -15.12 4.98
N ILE A 464 -3.09 -14.91 5.99
CA ILE A 464 -2.04 -15.86 6.33
C ILE A 464 -2.64 -17.17 6.81
N ASN A 465 -2.08 -18.33 6.42
CA ASN A 465 -2.68 -19.63 6.65
C ASN A 465 -4.11 -19.71 6.09
N GLN A 466 -4.22 -19.67 4.77
CA GLN A 466 -5.51 -19.63 4.07
C GLN A 466 -6.43 -20.83 4.37
N ASN A 467 -5.89 -21.98 4.72
CA ASN A 467 -6.72 -23.13 5.13
C ASN A 467 -7.61 -22.79 6.32
N MET A 468 -7.09 -21.98 7.26
CA MET A 468 -7.87 -21.45 8.38
C MET A 468 -8.96 -20.45 7.93
N ALA A 469 -8.74 -19.72 6.83
CA ALA A 469 -9.71 -18.73 6.34
C ALA A 469 -11.06 -19.37 5.94
N ARG A 470 -11.03 -20.60 5.44
CA ARG A 470 -12.24 -21.37 5.13
C ARG A 470 -13.05 -21.62 6.38
N ASP A 471 -12.42 -22.17 7.42
CA ASP A 471 -13.06 -22.46 8.71
C ASP A 471 -13.63 -21.21 9.38
N VAL A 472 -12.97 -20.06 9.17
CA VAL A 472 -13.44 -18.76 9.69
C VAL A 472 -14.76 -18.37 9.05
N LEU A 473 -14.84 -18.38 7.73
CA LEU A 473 -16.04 -17.91 7.01
C LEU A 473 -17.24 -18.84 7.23
N GLU A 474 -17.01 -20.13 7.39
CA GLU A 474 -18.07 -21.13 7.67
C GLU A 474 -18.69 -21.00 9.07
N ARG A 475 -18.03 -20.29 10.00
CA ARG A 475 -18.55 -20.07 11.38
C ARG A 475 -19.34 -18.79 11.56
N LEU A 476 -19.37 -17.93 10.54
CA LEU A 476 -20.16 -16.71 10.56
C LEU A 476 -21.65 -17.00 10.38
N ASP A 477 -22.47 -16.35 11.19
CA ASP A 477 -23.93 -16.37 11.02
C ASP A 477 -24.36 -15.41 9.88
N PHE A 478 -23.53 -14.39 9.59
CA PHE A 478 -23.79 -13.45 8.50
C PHE A 478 -22.50 -12.80 7.97
N LEU A 479 -22.23 -12.98 6.68
CA LEU A 479 -21.13 -12.36 5.96
C LEU A 479 -21.63 -11.38 4.90
N VAL A 480 -21.33 -10.09 5.07
CA VAL A 480 -21.57 -9.07 4.06
C VAL A 480 -20.26 -8.71 3.38
N VAL A 481 -20.25 -8.68 2.06
CA VAL A 481 -19.12 -8.23 1.25
C VAL A 481 -19.54 -7.02 0.42
N GLN A 482 -18.80 -5.93 0.50
CA GLN A 482 -18.95 -4.75 -0.32
C GLN A 482 -17.74 -4.67 -1.25
N ASP A 483 -17.93 -4.93 -2.53
CA ASP A 483 -16.83 -5.03 -3.50
C ASP A 483 -17.28 -4.57 -4.89
N MET A 484 -16.33 -4.18 -5.71
CA MET A 484 -16.57 -3.86 -7.12
C MET A 484 -16.68 -5.09 -8.01
N TYR A 485 -16.21 -6.26 -7.56
CA TYR A 485 -16.25 -7.53 -8.30
C TYR A 485 -17.02 -8.60 -7.53
N ARG A 486 -17.85 -9.36 -8.26
CA ARG A 486 -18.65 -10.47 -7.69
C ARG A 486 -17.91 -11.81 -7.64
N SER A 487 -16.75 -11.92 -8.28
CA SER A 487 -16.00 -13.18 -8.44
C SER A 487 -14.72 -13.22 -7.60
N THR A 488 -14.60 -12.37 -6.57
CA THR A 488 -13.50 -12.55 -5.60
C THR A 488 -13.82 -13.74 -4.70
N GLU A 489 -12.78 -14.40 -4.21
CA GLU A 489 -12.92 -15.60 -3.34
C GLU A 489 -13.75 -15.31 -2.09
N THR A 490 -13.70 -14.07 -1.61
CA THR A 490 -14.52 -13.61 -0.48
C THR A 490 -15.96 -13.28 -0.91
N ALA A 491 -16.14 -12.60 -2.06
CA ALA A 491 -17.46 -12.22 -2.56
C ALA A 491 -18.35 -13.44 -2.88
N GLU A 492 -17.77 -14.48 -3.46
CA GLU A 492 -18.50 -15.72 -3.77
C GLU A 492 -19.06 -16.41 -2.52
N ARG A 493 -18.52 -16.14 -1.33
CA ARG A 493 -18.96 -16.70 -0.05
C ARG A 493 -19.89 -15.80 0.73
N ALA A 494 -20.14 -14.58 0.27
CA ALA A 494 -21.02 -13.64 0.95
C ALA A 494 -22.46 -14.15 1.09
N ASP A 495 -23.12 -13.83 2.19
CA ASP A 495 -24.58 -13.92 2.29
C ASP A 495 -25.24 -12.74 1.59
N LEU A 496 -24.61 -11.57 1.67
CA LEU A 496 -25.05 -10.35 1.00
C LEU A 496 -23.85 -9.68 0.32
N LEU A 497 -23.94 -9.44 -1.00
CA LEU A 497 -22.97 -8.66 -1.76
C LEU A 497 -23.55 -7.28 -2.12
N LEU A 498 -22.84 -6.22 -1.71
CA LEU A 498 -23.17 -4.83 -2.04
C LEU A 498 -22.25 -4.33 -3.17
N PRO A 499 -22.78 -3.95 -4.33
CA PRO A 499 -21.97 -3.53 -5.48
C PRO A 499 -21.40 -2.13 -5.27
N ALA A 500 -20.07 -2.01 -5.28
CA ALA A 500 -19.36 -0.77 -5.06
C ALA A 500 -18.75 -0.19 -6.33
N ALA A 501 -18.71 1.13 -6.42
CA ALA A 501 -17.99 1.88 -7.45
C ALA A 501 -16.48 1.78 -7.25
N GLY A 502 -15.74 1.71 -8.36
CA GLY A 502 -14.29 1.62 -8.38
C GLY A 502 -13.59 2.99 -8.40
N TRP A 503 -12.25 2.96 -8.45
CA TRP A 503 -11.45 4.14 -8.73
C TRP A 503 -11.88 4.77 -10.07
N GLY A 504 -12.02 6.10 -10.09
CA GLY A 504 -12.50 6.82 -11.28
C GLY A 504 -14.01 6.84 -11.47
N GLU A 505 -14.79 6.11 -10.66
CA GLU A 505 -16.25 6.11 -10.65
C GLU A 505 -16.82 6.89 -9.45
N LYS A 506 -15.97 7.49 -8.63
CA LYS A 506 -16.29 8.22 -7.40
C LYS A 506 -15.23 9.29 -7.10
N GLU A 507 -15.53 10.15 -6.14
CA GLU A 507 -14.69 11.28 -5.73
C GLU A 507 -14.15 11.10 -4.31
N GLY A 508 -13.10 11.86 -3.98
CA GLY A 508 -12.47 11.92 -2.66
C GLY A 508 -10.98 12.14 -2.73
N THR A 509 -10.27 11.81 -1.65
CA THR A 509 -8.81 11.97 -1.56
C THR A 509 -8.09 10.66 -1.27
N PHE A 510 -6.86 10.56 -1.78
CA PHE A 510 -5.85 9.58 -1.35
C PHE A 510 -4.66 10.30 -0.75
N ILE A 511 -4.07 9.69 0.29
CA ILE A 511 -2.83 10.16 0.91
C ILE A 511 -1.74 9.14 0.61
N ASN A 512 -0.71 9.57 -0.13
CA ASN A 512 0.38 8.70 -0.57
C ASN A 512 1.46 8.47 0.51
N SER A 513 2.50 7.69 0.19
CA SER A 513 3.59 7.37 1.12
C SER A 513 4.38 8.57 1.62
N GLU A 514 4.51 9.63 0.82
CA GLU A 514 5.16 10.88 1.22
C GLU A 514 4.19 11.89 1.86
N ARG A 515 3.02 11.42 2.32
CA ARG A 515 2.01 12.26 3.00
C ARG A 515 1.30 13.28 2.08
N ARG A 516 1.39 13.12 0.76
CA ARG A 516 0.71 13.99 -0.20
C ARG A 516 -0.74 13.59 -0.38
N ILE A 517 -1.65 14.54 -0.14
CA ILE A 517 -3.08 14.43 -0.38
C ILE A 517 -3.34 14.76 -1.85
N GLY A 518 -3.93 13.83 -2.58
CA GLY A 518 -4.27 14.01 -3.99
C GLY A 518 -5.71 13.59 -4.27
N LEU A 519 -6.30 14.11 -5.35
CA LEU A 519 -7.71 13.96 -5.66
C LEU A 519 -8.02 12.70 -6.49
N LEU A 520 -9.14 12.10 -6.17
CA LEU A 520 -9.92 11.22 -7.02
C LEU A 520 -11.05 12.00 -7.67
N LYS A 521 -11.30 11.75 -8.94
CA LYS A 521 -12.41 12.36 -9.67
C LYS A 521 -13.27 11.29 -10.32
N LYS A 522 -14.58 11.58 -10.43
CA LYS A 522 -15.49 10.73 -11.18
C LYS A 522 -15.29 11.00 -12.68
N VAL A 523 -14.69 10.08 -13.37
CA VAL A 523 -14.35 10.13 -14.80
C VAL A 523 -15.01 9.00 -15.59
N ALA A 524 -15.75 8.13 -14.92
CA ALA A 524 -16.51 7.03 -15.51
C ALA A 524 -17.79 6.78 -14.72
N THR A 525 -18.80 6.26 -15.40
CA THR A 525 -20.04 5.84 -14.76
C THR A 525 -19.90 4.46 -14.16
N ALA A 526 -20.31 4.29 -12.90
CA ALA A 526 -20.35 2.97 -12.26
C ALA A 526 -21.37 2.06 -12.94
N PRO A 527 -21.12 0.76 -13.10
CA PRO A 527 -21.99 -0.13 -13.84
C PRO A 527 -23.28 -0.46 -13.08
N GLY A 528 -24.40 -0.51 -13.79
CA GLY A 528 -25.69 -0.91 -13.23
C GLY A 528 -26.14 -0.03 -12.06
N GLN A 529 -26.38 -0.64 -10.92
CA GLN A 529 -26.81 0.01 -9.68
C GLN A 529 -25.66 0.18 -8.66
N ALA A 530 -24.39 -0.04 -9.06
CA ALA A 530 -23.25 0.12 -8.16
C ALA A 530 -23.15 1.57 -7.64
N LEU A 531 -22.89 1.72 -6.34
CA LEU A 531 -22.82 3.02 -5.66
C LEU A 531 -21.39 3.26 -5.13
N SER A 532 -21.01 4.54 -4.93
CA SER A 532 -19.78 4.84 -4.17
C SER A 532 -19.90 4.29 -2.75
N ASP A 533 -18.77 3.88 -2.18
CA ASP A 533 -18.72 3.39 -0.80
C ASP A 533 -19.31 4.45 0.15
N PHE A 534 -19.00 5.72 -0.09
CA PHE A 534 -19.59 6.83 0.66
C PHE A 534 -21.12 6.79 0.68
N ARG A 535 -21.75 6.59 -0.48
CA ARG A 535 -23.20 6.55 -0.60
C ARG A 535 -23.79 5.31 0.08
N ILE A 536 -23.14 4.17 -0.04
CA ILE A 536 -23.55 2.94 0.65
C ILE A 536 -23.55 3.17 2.18
N PHE A 537 -22.48 3.77 2.72
CA PHE A 537 -22.39 4.06 4.16
C PHE A 537 -23.46 5.03 4.64
N LYS A 538 -23.78 6.08 3.86
CA LYS A 538 -24.88 7.01 4.16
C LYS A 538 -26.24 6.30 4.19
N LEU A 539 -26.50 5.44 3.22
CA LEU A 539 -27.74 4.64 3.16
C LEU A 539 -27.84 3.68 4.34
N LEU A 540 -26.74 2.97 4.66
CA LEU A 540 -26.70 2.09 5.81
C LEU A 540 -26.96 2.84 7.13
N ALA A 541 -26.38 4.03 7.31
CA ALA A 541 -26.66 4.86 8.48
C ALA A 541 -28.13 5.25 8.56
N HIS A 542 -28.76 5.58 7.43
CA HIS A 542 -30.20 5.90 7.37
C HIS A 542 -31.07 4.68 7.76
N TYR A 543 -30.84 3.53 7.10
CA TYR A 543 -31.58 2.29 7.40
C TYR A 543 -31.36 1.79 8.83
N TRP A 544 -30.18 2.00 9.39
CA TRP A 544 -29.86 1.66 10.78
C TRP A 544 -30.62 2.53 11.79
N GLY A 545 -31.00 3.74 11.41
CA GLY A 545 -31.66 4.73 12.25
C GLY A 545 -30.70 5.72 12.93
N CYS A 546 -29.45 5.83 12.46
CA CYS A 546 -28.46 6.79 12.96
C CYS A 546 -28.08 7.86 11.91
N GLY A 547 -28.85 8.01 10.83
CA GLY A 547 -28.53 8.92 9.72
C GLY A 547 -28.37 10.39 10.12
N GLU A 548 -29.14 10.87 11.09
CA GLU A 548 -29.08 12.25 11.59
C GLU A 548 -27.73 12.61 12.21
N MET A 549 -27.07 11.65 12.87
CA MET A 549 -25.72 11.82 13.43
C MET A 549 -24.70 12.23 12.35
N PHE A 550 -24.94 11.85 11.11
CA PHE A 550 -24.07 12.09 9.96
C PHE A 550 -24.64 13.08 8.96
N SER A 551 -25.55 13.96 9.39
CA SER A 551 -26.20 14.96 8.52
C SER A 551 -25.20 15.93 7.90
N GLN A 552 -24.12 16.31 8.61
CA GLN A 552 -23.05 17.18 8.10
C GLN A 552 -22.14 16.49 7.06
N TRP A 553 -22.16 15.18 6.98
CA TRP A 553 -21.35 14.38 6.03
C TRP A 553 -22.12 14.24 4.72
N THR A 554 -22.38 15.35 4.04
CA THR A 554 -23.26 15.39 2.85
C THR A 554 -22.64 14.70 1.65
N ASP A 555 -21.36 14.93 1.44
CA ASP A 555 -20.55 14.46 0.33
C ASP A 555 -19.06 14.37 0.73
N PRO A 556 -18.16 13.83 -0.11
CA PRO A 556 -16.75 13.75 0.21
C PRO A 556 -16.09 15.10 0.50
N ALA A 557 -16.44 16.19 -0.22
CA ALA A 557 -15.82 17.49 0.01
C ALA A 557 -16.21 18.06 1.38
N ALA A 558 -17.49 17.98 1.77
CA ALA A 558 -17.95 18.37 3.10
C ALA A 558 -17.29 17.53 4.20
N THR A 559 -17.09 16.24 3.94
CA THR A 559 -16.38 15.35 4.86
C THR A 559 -14.91 15.75 4.99
N PHE A 560 -14.26 16.13 3.91
CA PHE A 560 -12.86 16.62 3.95
C PHE A 560 -12.75 17.87 4.87
N GLU A 561 -13.71 18.78 4.84
CA GLU A 561 -13.76 19.94 5.74
C GLU A 561 -13.90 19.51 7.23
N ILE A 562 -14.61 18.42 7.50
CA ILE A 562 -14.68 17.83 8.84
C ILE A 562 -13.31 17.28 9.25
N LEU A 563 -12.64 16.53 8.35
CA LEU A 563 -11.33 15.95 8.62
C LEU A 563 -10.25 17.01 8.82
N LYS A 564 -10.31 18.16 8.11
CA LYS A 564 -9.47 19.32 8.37
C LYS A 564 -9.60 19.80 9.81
N ARG A 565 -10.82 20.03 10.29
CA ARG A 565 -11.07 20.46 11.69
C ARG A 565 -10.58 19.43 12.69
N ILE A 566 -10.74 18.15 12.40
CA ILE A 566 -10.24 17.05 13.25
C ILE A 566 -8.71 17.05 13.31
N SER A 567 -8.03 17.35 12.21
CA SER A 567 -6.55 17.37 12.16
C SER A 567 -5.92 18.56 12.88
N LYS A 568 -6.71 19.59 13.23
CA LYS A 568 -6.21 20.83 13.85
C LYS A 568 -5.41 20.54 15.10
N GLY A 569 -4.15 21.02 15.11
CA GLY A 569 -3.22 20.85 16.21
C GLY A 569 -2.61 19.45 16.34
N GLN A 570 -2.89 18.54 15.42
CA GLN A 570 -2.24 17.24 15.33
C GLN A 570 -0.97 17.33 14.44
N PRO A 571 -0.01 16.40 14.58
CA PRO A 571 1.14 16.36 13.66
C PRO A 571 0.75 16.25 12.17
N CYS A 572 -0.42 15.74 11.87
CA CYS A 572 -0.99 15.66 10.53
C CYS A 572 -1.92 16.83 10.17
N ASP A 573 -1.78 17.97 10.82
CA ASP A 573 -2.61 19.16 10.58
C ASP A 573 -2.55 19.62 9.11
N PHE A 574 -3.69 19.71 8.45
CA PHE A 574 -3.85 20.21 7.09
C PHE A 574 -4.95 21.27 6.97
N THR A 575 -5.21 22.00 8.08
CA THR A 575 -6.21 23.08 8.11
C THR A 575 -5.92 24.21 7.13
N GLY A 576 -4.67 24.40 6.74
CA GLY A 576 -4.27 25.39 5.73
C GLY A 576 -4.63 25.02 4.28
N ILE A 577 -5.12 23.81 4.03
CA ILE A 577 -5.68 23.46 2.70
C ILE A 577 -7.06 24.11 2.60
N ARG A 578 -7.25 24.97 1.59
CA ARG A 578 -8.51 25.67 1.38
C ARG A 578 -9.65 24.69 1.03
N ASP A 579 -9.48 23.95 -0.06
CA ASP A 579 -10.52 23.09 -0.64
C ASP A 579 -9.91 22.07 -1.65
N TYR A 580 -10.75 21.23 -2.24
CA TYR A 580 -10.36 20.30 -3.30
C TYR A 580 -9.76 20.98 -4.54
N ARG A 581 -10.21 22.19 -4.85
CA ARG A 581 -9.73 22.95 -6.00
C ARG A 581 -8.24 23.31 -5.80
N GLN A 582 -7.85 23.75 -4.62
CA GLN A 582 -6.45 24.02 -4.32
C GLN A 582 -5.60 22.76 -4.44
N ILE A 583 -6.08 21.60 -3.96
CA ILE A 583 -5.36 20.33 -4.11
C ILE A 583 -5.14 20.01 -5.60
N ASP A 584 -6.15 20.25 -6.44
CA ASP A 584 -6.07 20.03 -7.89
C ASP A 584 -5.05 20.95 -8.55
N GLU A 585 -5.16 22.25 -8.29
CA GLU A 585 -4.30 23.30 -8.84
C GLU A 585 -2.83 23.11 -8.44
N CYS A 586 -2.59 22.63 -7.21
CA CYS A 586 -1.26 22.39 -6.67
C CYS A 586 -0.64 21.02 -7.02
N GLY A 587 -1.33 20.14 -7.74
CA GLY A 587 -0.82 18.77 -7.99
C GLY A 587 -0.67 17.97 -6.70
N GLY A 588 -1.65 18.08 -5.79
CA GLY A 588 -1.62 17.48 -4.46
C GLY A 588 -0.81 18.29 -3.43
N ILE A 589 -1.14 18.13 -2.16
CA ILE A 589 -0.51 18.89 -1.05
C ILE A 589 -0.06 17.92 0.04
N GLN A 590 1.21 18.04 0.48
CA GLN A 590 1.73 17.27 1.60
C GLN A 590 1.32 17.89 2.95
N TRP A 591 0.89 17.06 3.90
CA TRP A 591 0.76 17.49 5.28
C TRP A 591 2.12 17.40 6.02
N PRO A 592 2.37 18.18 7.11
CA PRO A 592 1.47 19.18 7.67
C PRO A 592 1.39 20.45 6.83
N LEU A 593 0.21 21.07 6.85
CA LEU A 593 -0.06 22.41 6.35
C LEU A 593 -1.08 23.07 7.29
N PRO A 594 -0.68 23.52 8.49
CA PRO A 594 -1.59 24.22 9.38
C PRO A 594 -2.01 25.57 8.82
N GLU A 595 -3.20 26.04 9.24
CA GLU A 595 -3.67 27.39 8.97
C GLU A 595 -2.70 28.41 9.57
N ALA A 596 -2.40 29.49 8.80
CA ALA A 596 -1.56 30.56 9.30
C ALA A 596 -2.20 31.22 10.54
N PRO A 597 -1.41 31.62 11.58
CA PRO A 597 -1.95 32.38 12.70
C PRO A 597 -2.64 33.65 12.22
N SER A 598 -3.85 33.89 12.70
CA SER A 598 -4.58 35.16 12.44
C SER A 598 -4.10 36.20 13.47
N GLY A 599 -3.41 37.27 13.02
CA GLY A 599 -3.00 38.42 13.87
C GLY A 599 -1.88 39.25 13.25
N ASP A 600 -1.71 40.47 13.71
CA ASP A 600 -0.70 41.45 13.26
C ASP A 600 0.78 41.04 13.50
N ASP A 601 1.02 39.93 14.21
CA ASP A 601 2.34 39.34 14.41
C ASP A 601 2.69 38.27 13.34
N ALA A 602 1.93 38.21 12.26
CA ALA A 602 2.25 37.33 11.16
C ALA A 602 3.56 37.79 10.50
N ALA A 603 4.68 37.21 10.90
CA ALA A 603 5.80 37.03 9.99
C ALA A 603 5.19 36.54 8.66
N GLU A 604 5.58 37.15 7.53
CA GLU A 604 5.08 36.80 6.21
C GLU A 604 4.82 35.30 6.13
N PRO A 605 3.63 34.88 5.69
CA PRO A 605 3.35 33.46 5.64
C PRO A 605 4.49 32.79 4.86
N ALA A 606 5.18 31.87 5.51
CA ALA A 606 6.15 30.97 4.89
C ALA A 606 5.41 30.01 3.93
N THR A 607 4.50 30.55 3.15
CA THR A 607 3.55 29.86 2.30
C THR A 607 3.39 30.56 0.99
N ASP A 608 4.50 30.76 0.31
CA ASP A 608 4.35 30.68 -1.12
C ASP A 608 4.03 29.20 -1.43
N VAL A 609 2.74 28.90 -1.63
CA VAL A 609 2.24 27.58 -2.05
C VAL A 609 2.90 27.21 -3.39
N THR A 610 3.54 28.19 -4.05
CA THR A 610 4.30 28.05 -5.30
C THR A 610 5.71 27.51 -5.10
N THR A 611 6.26 27.45 -3.88
CA THR A 611 7.52 26.73 -3.63
C THR A 611 7.32 25.22 -3.44
N GLN A 612 6.55 24.62 -4.35
CA GLN A 612 6.30 23.17 -4.40
C GLN A 612 7.55 22.33 -4.72
N GLU A 613 8.65 22.94 -5.11
CA GLU A 613 9.89 22.25 -5.45
C GLU A 613 10.61 21.65 -4.22
N GLN A 614 10.33 22.15 -3.03
CA GLN A 614 10.90 21.61 -1.78
C GLN A 614 9.80 20.93 -0.96
N GLY A 615 9.59 19.63 -1.16
CA GLY A 615 8.61 18.85 -0.39
C GLY A 615 8.68 19.11 1.12
N ARG A 616 7.53 18.97 1.84
CA ARG A 616 7.39 19.19 3.29
C ARG A 616 8.00 18.03 4.08
N ARG A 617 9.29 18.06 4.28
CA ARG A 617 10.04 17.09 5.08
C ARG A 617 9.75 17.30 6.56
N LEU A 618 9.51 16.22 7.31
CA LEU A 618 9.34 16.32 8.76
C LEU A 618 10.68 16.37 9.48
N PHE A 619 10.66 16.92 10.72
CA PHE A 619 11.81 17.03 11.63
C PHE A 619 12.96 17.91 11.09
N ALA A 620 12.68 18.83 10.18
CA ALA A 620 13.67 19.81 9.75
C ALA A 620 14.09 20.75 10.88
N ASP A 621 13.19 20.99 11.86
CA ASP A 621 13.41 21.71 13.09
C ASP A 621 14.01 20.84 14.21
N ARG A 622 14.29 19.55 13.93
CA ARG A 622 14.81 18.55 14.86
C ARG A 622 13.92 18.28 16.08
N LYS A 623 12.63 18.64 16.01
CA LYS A 623 11.63 18.36 17.04
C LYS A 623 10.78 17.15 16.68
N PHE A 624 10.69 16.23 17.61
CA PHE A 624 9.85 15.03 17.50
C PHE A 624 8.56 15.19 18.30
N TYR A 625 7.60 14.32 18.12
CA TYR A 625 6.25 14.46 18.66
C TYR A 625 6.05 13.91 20.07
N HIS A 626 7.11 13.49 20.76
CA HIS A 626 7.07 13.25 22.19
C HIS A 626 6.96 14.57 22.97
N ALA A 627 6.46 14.53 24.20
CA ALA A 627 6.22 15.71 25.02
C ALA A 627 7.51 16.55 25.27
N ASP A 628 8.66 15.89 25.28
CA ASP A 628 9.98 16.53 25.43
C ASP A 628 10.61 16.97 24.09
N GLY A 629 9.94 16.72 22.98
CA GLY A 629 10.42 17.05 21.63
C GLY A 629 11.55 16.16 21.13
N ARG A 630 11.86 15.03 21.79
CA ARG A 630 13.00 14.16 21.48
C ARG A 630 12.57 12.82 20.90
N ALA A 631 13.39 12.26 20.00
CA ALA A 631 13.24 10.88 19.52
C ALA A 631 13.76 9.88 20.56
N LYS A 632 13.31 8.63 20.47
CA LYS A 632 13.75 7.56 21.37
C LYS A 632 14.49 6.48 20.62
N PHE A 633 15.63 6.02 21.14
CA PHE A 633 16.25 4.76 20.76
C PHE A 633 15.45 3.61 21.38
N ILE A 634 14.96 2.70 20.54
CA ILE A 634 14.18 1.54 20.99
C ILE A 634 14.82 0.28 20.43
N PHE A 635 15.06 -0.70 21.28
CA PHE A 635 15.80 -1.91 20.94
C PHE A 635 15.36 -3.07 21.84
N GLU A 636 15.55 -4.29 21.35
CA GLU A 636 15.38 -5.56 22.06
C GLU A 636 16.27 -6.60 21.42
N MET A 637 16.56 -7.69 22.14
CA MET A 637 17.28 -8.83 21.56
C MET A 637 16.50 -9.45 20.40
N PRO A 638 17.18 -9.88 19.33
CA PRO A 638 16.55 -10.61 18.22
C PRO A 638 15.82 -11.85 18.72
N ARG A 639 14.66 -12.11 18.15
CA ARG A 639 13.82 -13.25 18.50
C ARG A 639 14.17 -14.46 17.64
N LYS A 640 14.01 -15.64 18.21
CA LYS A 640 14.16 -16.89 17.43
C LYS A 640 13.07 -16.98 16.38
N MET A 641 13.45 -17.45 15.19
CA MET A 641 12.51 -17.74 14.10
C MET A 641 11.45 -18.74 14.58
N PRO A 642 10.15 -18.44 14.40
CA PRO A 642 9.05 -19.29 14.88
C PRO A 642 9.01 -20.68 14.24
N GLU A 643 9.37 -20.78 12.96
CA GLU A 643 9.37 -22.03 12.21
C GLU A 643 10.64 -22.15 11.38
N PRO A 644 11.78 -22.52 12.02
CA PRO A 644 13.04 -22.70 11.30
C PRO A 644 12.99 -23.96 10.42
N PRO A 645 13.81 -24.03 9.36
CA PRO A 645 13.99 -25.25 8.57
C PRO A 645 14.33 -26.46 9.43
N SER A 646 13.87 -27.62 9.01
CA SER A 646 14.05 -28.90 9.71
C SER A 646 14.36 -30.01 8.72
N LYS A 647 14.71 -31.22 9.19
CA LYS A 647 14.94 -32.38 8.32
C LYS A 647 13.73 -32.71 7.44
N LYS A 648 12.48 -32.46 7.91
CA LYS A 648 11.25 -32.72 7.16
C LYS A 648 10.92 -31.59 6.20
N PHE A 649 11.23 -30.36 6.57
CA PHE A 649 10.95 -29.15 5.80
C PHE A 649 12.25 -28.34 5.69
N PRO A 650 13.19 -28.75 4.79
CA PRO A 650 14.55 -28.23 4.79
C PRO A 650 14.72 -26.84 4.15
N TYR A 651 13.68 -26.32 3.49
CA TYR A 651 13.75 -25.04 2.81
C TYR A 651 12.96 -23.97 3.55
N LEU A 652 13.47 -22.75 3.55
CA LEU A 652 12.73 -21.57 4.00
C LEU A 652 11.97 -20.96 2.82
N LEU A 653 10.65 -20.87 2.95
CA LEU A 653 9.78 -20.20 1.98
C LEU A 653 9.79 -18.71 2.22
N MET A 654 10.18 -17.96 1.22
CA MET A 654 9.97 -16.53 1.12
C MET A 654 8.81 -16.23 0.16
N THR A 655 8.02 -15.22 0.49
CA THR A 655 6.96 -14.72 -0.38
C THR A 655 7.19 -13.25 -0.70
N GLY A 656 6.66 -12.78 -1.81
CA GLY A 656 6.82 -11.40 -2.22
C GLY A 656 6.21 -11.10 -3.57
N ARG A 657 6.57 -9.98 -4.16
CA ARG A 657 6.11 -9.64 -5.51
C ARG A 657 6.93 -10.37 -6.55
N GLY A 658 6.24 -10.90 -7.55
CA GLY A 658 6.85 -11.63 -8.65
C GLY A 658 6.78 -10.92 -10.00
N SER A 659 6.08 -9.77 -10.09
CA SER A 659 5.90 -9.05 -11.36
C SER A 659 5.57 -7.57 -11.15
N ALA A 660 6.07 -6.71 -12.04
CA ALA A 660 5.71 -5.29 -12.10
C ALA A 660 4.25 -5.06 -12.57
N SER A 661 3.65 -6.05 -13.23
CA SER A 661 2.29 -5.95 -13.78
C SER A 661 1.20 -6.33 -12.78
N GLN A 662 1.53 -7.07 -11.72
CA GLN A 662 0.55 -7.54 -10.75
C GLN A 662 0.63 -6.77 -9.43
N TRP A 663 -0.52 -6.58 -8.79
CA TRP A 663 -0.64 -5.86 -7.54
C TRP A 663 -1.35 -6.69 -6.48
N HIS A 664 -0.75 -6.84 -5.30
CA HIS A 664 -1.25 -7.65 -4.18
C HIS A 664 -1.75 -9.04 -4.63
N THR A 665 -3.00 -9.37 -4.34
CA THR A 665 -3.70 -10.59 -4.74
C THR A 665 -4.09 -10.63 -6.21
N GLN A 666 -3.59 -9.72 -7.03
CA GLN A 666 -3.97 -9.52 -8.44
C GLN A 666 -5.47 -9.33 -8.73
N THR A 667 -6.32 -9.19 -7.73
CA THR A 667 -7.78 -9.04 -7.88
C THR A 667 -8.17 -8.03 -8.95
N ARG A 668 -7.55 -6.85 -8.97
CA ARG A 668 -7.77 -5.82 -10.00
C ARG A 668 -6.89 -6.02 -11.24
N THR A 669 -5.60 -6.23 -11.04
CA THR A 669 -4.65 -6.29 -12.15
C THR A 669 -4.85 -7.48 -13.08
N ALA A 670 -5.34 -8.62 -12.57
CA ALA A 670 -5.69 -9.77 -13.41
C ALA A 670 -6.90 -9.51 -14.34
N LYS A 671 -7.68 -8.44 -14.10
CA LYS A 671 -8.80 -8.05 -14.96
C LYS A 671 -8.34 -7.35 -16.26
N SER A 672 -7.16 -6.73 -16.26
CA SER A 672 -6.56 -6.22 -17.50
C SER A 672 -5.93 -7.35 -18.31
N LYS A 673 -6.34 -7.48 -19.57
CA LYS A 673 -5.77 -8.47 -20.51
C LYS A 673 -4.26 -8.24 -20.71
N VAL A 674 -3.81 -6.99 -20.76
CA VAL A 674 -2.41 -6.61 -20.91
C VAL A 674 -1.61 -7.01 -19.68
N LEU A 675 -2.01 -6.57 -18.49
CA LEU A 675 -1.30 -6.89 -17.25
C LEU A 675 -1.25 -8.39 -16.99
N ARG A 676 -2.28 -9.12 -17.40
CA ARG A 676 -2.35 -10.58 -17.26
C ARG A 676 -1.35 -11.31 -18.16
N GLN A 677 -1.03 -10.75 -19.33
CA GLN A 677 -0.02 -11.32 -20.23
C GLN A 677 1.42 -11.06 -19.77
N LEU A 678 1.64 -9.99 -19.01
CA LEU A 678 2.95 -9.60 -18.48
C LEU A 678 3.35 -10.36 -17.19
N ALA A 679 2.56 -11.33 -16.74
CA ALA A 679 2.84 -12.14 -15.56
C ALA A 679 2.63 -13.63 -15.84
N PRO A 680 3.37 -14.51 -15.17
CA PRO A 680 3.14 -15.96 -15.27
C PRO A 680 1.70 -16.31 -14.89
N ARG A 681 1.04 -17.12 -15.73
CA ARG A 681 -0.35 -17.57 -15.48
C ARG A 681 -0.44 -18.64 -14.39
N SER A 682 0.59 -19.49 -14.33
CA SER A 682 0.66 -20.59 -13.37
C SER A 682 1.52 -20.21 -12.18
N VAL A 683 1.17 -20.74 -11.02
CA VAL A 683 2.02 -20.65 -9.83
C VAL A 683 3.40 -21.20 -10.17
N TYR A 684 4.43 -20.47 -9.77
CA TYR A 684 5.81 -20.90 -9.91
C TYR A 684 6.55 -20.79 -8.57
N VAL A 685 7.57 -21.60 -8.42
CA VAL A 685 8.50 -21.57 -7.30
C VAL A 685 9.92 -21.39 -7.83
N GLU A 686 10.60 -20.36 -7.33
CA GLU A 686 12.04 -20.21 -7.57
C GLU A 686 12.81 -21.12 -6.62
N ILE A 687 13.78 -21.84 -7.16
CA ILE A 687 14.66 -22.74 -6.40
C ILE A 687 16.10 -22.57 -6.90
N ASN A 688 17.05 -22.60 -5.95
CA ASN A 688 18.47 -22.56 -6.29
C ASN A 688 18.87 -23.74 -7.18
N ALA A 689 19.82 -23.52 -8.10
CA ALA A 689 20.28 -24.53 -9.06
C ALA A 689 20.92 -25.76 -8.38
N ASP A 690 21.60 -25.58 -7.25
CA ASP A 690 22.24 -26.67 -6.51
C ASP A 690 21.19 -27.51 -5.76
N ASP A 691 20.23 -26.84 -5.15
CA ASP A 691 19.08 -27.49 -4.51
C ASP A 691 18.23 -28.25 -5.54
N ALA A 692 17.96 -27.65 -6.70
CA ALA A 692 17.21 -28.29 -7.76
C ALA A 692 17.90 -29.58 -8.25
N ARG A 693 19.24 -29.58 -8.36
CA ARG A 693 20.02 -30.78 -8.71
C ARG A 693 19.88 -31.85 -7.64
N ARG A 694 20.00 -31.49 -6.35
CA ARG A 694 19.85 -32.39 -5.22
C ARG A 694 18.49 -33.07 -5.18
N GLU A 695 17.42 -32.31 -5.46
CA GLU A 695 16.04 -32.78 -5.47
C GLU A 695 15.60 -33.40 -6.81
N GLY A 696 16.46 -33.46 -7.81
CA GLY A 696 16.11 -33.98 -9.14
C GLY A 696 15.12 -33.11 -9.92
N ILE A 697 15.08 -31.81 -9.63
CA ILE A 697 14.11 -30.85 -10.22
C ILE A 697 14.74 -30.17 -11.45
N ARG A 698 13.98 -30.11 -12.56
CA ARG A 698 14.35 -29.36 -13.76
C ARG A 698 13.45 -28.13 -13.91
N THR A 699 13.96 -27.11 -14.57
CA THR A 699 13.14 -25.91 -14.92
C THR A 699 11.88 -26.33 -15.67
N ASN A 700 10.75 -25.69 -15.32
CA ASN A 700 9.40 -25.97 -15.81
C ASN A 700 8.80 -27.32 -15.34
N ALA A 701 9.50 -28.14 -14.58
CA ALA A 701 8.91 -29.32 -13.97
C ALA A 701 7.79 -28.93 -13.00
N ARG A 702 6.72 -29.74 -12.95
CA ARG A 702 5.70 -29.60 -11.92
C ARG A 702 6.26 -30.17 -10.61
N VAL A 703 6.21 -29.38 -9.57
CA VAL A 703 6.70 -29.73 -8.23
C VAL A 703 5.62 -29.55 -7.20
N ARG A 704 5.68 -30.34 -6.13
CA ARG A 704 4.90 -30.13 -4.92
C ARG A 704 5.75 -29.34 -3.94
N VAL A 705 5.21 -28.23 -3.45
CA VAL A 705 5.74 -27.50 -2.30
C VAL A 705 4.80 -27.75 -1.13
N GLU A 706 5.34 -28.19 0.01
CA GLU A 706 4.56 -28.60 1.17
C GLU A 706 5.11 -27.98 2.45
N SER A 707 4.22 -27.43 3.29
CA SER A 707 4.50 -26.99 4.66
C SER A 707 3.77 -27.89 5.66
N GLN A 708 3.88 -27.60 6.95
CA GLN A 708 3.09 -28.30 7.98
C GLN A 708 1.57 -28.14 7.81
N ARG A 709 1.12 -27.08 7.09
CA ARG A 709 -0.30 -26.65 7.00
C ARG A 709 -0.97 -26.98 5.68
N GLY A 710 -0.21 -27.09 4.63
CA GLY A 710 -0.79 -27.31 3.32
C GLY A 710 0.25 -27.62 2.26
N ARG A 711 -0.25 -27.85 1.05
CA ARG A 711 0.56 -28.20 -0.10
C ARG A 711 0.03 -27.52 -1.37
N ILE A 712 0.93 -27.12 -2.25
CA ILE A 712 0.58 -26.54 -3.55
C ILE A 712 1.35 -27.25 -4.65
N VAL A 713 0.84 -27.15 -5.87
CA VAL A 713 1.56 -27.55 -7.08
C VAL A 713 2.00 -26.31 -7.82
N ALA A 714 3.30 -26.22 -8.13
CA ALA A 714 3.90 -25.10 -8.82
C ALA A 714 4.80 -25.56 -9.96
N LYS A 715 5.11 -24.68 -10.90
CA LYS A 715 6.21 -24.89 -11.88
C LYS A 715 7.53 -24.46 -11.27
N ALA A 716 8.54 -25.29 -11.33
CA ALA A 716 9.87 -24.95 -10.87
C ALA A 716 10.54 -23.93 -11.81
N PHE A 717 11.07 -22.88 -11.26
CA PHE A 717 11.97 -21.94 -11.93
C PHE A 717 13.36 -22.05 -11.26
N VAL A 718 14.25 -22.80 -11.92
CA VAL A 718 15.61 -23.02 -11.43
C VAL A 718 16.44 -21.78 -11.72
N THR A 719 17.00 -21.15 -10.70
CA THR A 719 17.72 -19.88 -10.81
C THR A 719 18.87 -19.81 -9.80
N ARG A 720 19.81 -18.89 -10.02
CA ARG A 720 20.87 -18.53 -9.07
C ARG A 720 20.58 -17.23 -8.31
N THR A 721 19.40 -16.64 -8.52
CA THR A 721 18.99 -15.40 -7.85
C THR A 721 18.50 -15.62 -6.42
N ILE A 722 18.29 -16.88 -6.04
CA ILE A 722 17.92 -17.27 -4.69
C ILE A 722 19.06 -18.14 -4.10
N PRO A 723 19.49 -17.90 -2.85
CA PRO A 723 20.49 -18.71 -2.19
C PRO A 723 20.04 -20.17 -1.96
N PRO A 724 20.98 -21.12 -1.76
CA PRO A 724 20.65 -22.47 -1.34
C PRO A 724 19.88 -22.51 -0.03
N GLY A 725 19.01 -23.52 0.15
CA GLY A 725 18.16 -23.65 1.34
C GLY A 725 16.94 -22.77 1.36
N GLN A 726 16.70 -21.96 0.34
CA GLN A 726 15.60 -21.02 0.23
C GLN A 726 14.78 -21.29 -1.02
N VAL A 727 13.46 -21.04 -0.95
CA VAL A 727 12.56 -21.04 -2.09
C VAL A 727 11.66 -19.80 -2.07
N PHE A 728 11.24 -19.34 -3.24
CA PHE A 728 10.36 -18.17 -3.34
C PHE A 728 9.10 -18.50 -4.14
N VAL A 729 7.94 -18.13 -3.60
CA VAL A 729 6.64 -18.18 -4.30
C VAL A 729 6.01 -16.80 -4.30
N ALA A 730 5.59 -16.33 -5.48
CA ALA A 730 4.97 -15.03 -5.58
C ALA A 730 3.63 -14.98 -4.81
N MET A 731 3.44 -13.90 -4.04
CA MET A 731 2.24 -13.66 -3.20
C MET A 731 0.95 -13.43 -4.00
N HIS A 732 1.06 -13.29 -5.31
CA HIS A 732 -0.07 -12.96 -6.18
C HIS A 732 -1.08 -14.11 -6.34
N TYR A 733 -0.66 -15.33 -6.09
CA TYR A 733 -1.48 -16.52 -6.29
C TYR A 733 -2.24 -16.87 -5.03
N GLU A 734 -3.53 -17.20 -5.16
CA GLU A 734 -4.41 -17.57 -4.06
C GLU A 734 -3.79 -18.66 -3.18
N VAL A 735 -3.25 -19.69 -3.80
CA VAL A 735 -2.73 -20.87 -3.09
C VAL A 735 -1.46 -20.62 -2.27
N THR A 736 -0.74 -19.50 -2.48
CA THR A 736 0.53 -19.24 -1.80
C THR A 736 0.36 -19.26 -0.27
N ASN A 737 -0.72 -18.67 0.22
CA ASN A 737 -0.99 -18.59 1.66
C ASN A 737 -1.50 -19.89 2.30
N GLN A 738 -1.72 -20.95 1.53
CA GLN A 738 -1.93 -22.30 2.08
C GLN A 738 -0.68 -22.85 2.76
N LEU A 739 0.50 -22.31 2.40
CA LEU A 739 1.78 -22.72 2.97
C LEU A 739 2.17 -21.92 4.20
N THR A 740 1.71 -20.66 4.32
CA THR A 740 2.24 -19.68 5.28
C THR A 740 1.81 -19.98 6.72
N HIS A 741 2.68 -19.64 7.67
CA HIS A 741 2.47 -19.83 9.10
C HIS A 741 1.79 -18.60 9.72
N ALA A 742 0.72 -18.81 10.50
CA ALA A 742 0.00 -17.72 11.19
C ALA A 742 0.79 -17.24 12.42
N HIS A 743 1.85 -16.47 12.18
CA HIS A 743 2.63 -15.80 13.20
C HIS A 743 2.61 -14.29 12.99
N PHE A 744 2.73 -13.53 14.07
CA PHE A 744 2.50 -12.08 14.06
C PHE A 744 3.56 -11.37 14.87
N ASP A 745 3.94 -10.17 14.42
CA ASP A 745 4.73 -9.26 15.24
C ASP A 745 3.97 -8.94 16.54
N PRO A 746 4.60 -9.01 17.71
CA PRO A 746 3.91 -8.88 19.00
C PRO A 746 3.35 -7.48 19.27
N TYR A 747 3.93 -6.44 18.67
CA TYR A 747 3.57 -5.05 18.89
C TYR A 747 2.55 -4.55 17.89
N SER A 748 2.80 -4.81 16.61
CA SER A 748 1.96 -4.34 15.51
C SER A 748 0.83 -5.30 15.14
N ARG A 749 0.92 -6.56 15.55
CA ARG A 749 0.04 -7.66 15.11
C ARG A 749 0.05 -7.86 13.59
N GLN A 750 1.10 -7.40 12.93
CA GLN A 750 1.29 -7.63 11.49
C GLN A 750 1.68 -9.08 11.23
N PRO A 751 1.07 -9.76 10.22
CA PRO A 751 1.42 -11.14 9.88
C PRO A 751 2.82 -11.26 9.29
N SER A 752 3.53 -12.34 9.65
CA SER A 752 4.84 -12.72 9.12
C SER A 752 4.69 -13.72 7.98
N TYR A 753 4.78 -13.24 6.74
CA TYR A 753 4.55 -14.06 5.53
C TYR A 753 5.80 -14.74 4.96
N LYS A 754 6.99 -14.51 5.55
CA LYS A 754 8.28 -14.75 4.88
C LYS A 754 9.24 -15.63 5.66
N ASP A 755 8.70 -16.56 6.47
CA ASP A 755 9.49 -17.37 7.41
C ASP A 755 8.90 -18.75 7.66
N CYS A 756 8.40 -19.38 6.62
CA CYS A 756 7.72 -20.68 6.70
C CYS A 756 8.62 -21.81 6.21
N ALA A 757 8.78 -22.88 6.99
CA ALA A 757 9.54 -24.04 6.56
C ALA A 757 8.73 -24.93 5.59
N VAL A 758 9.36 -25.33 4.48
CA VAL A 758 8.75 -26.16 3.43
C VAL A 758 9.66 -27.24 2.92
N SER A 759 9.08 -28.28 2.31
CA SER A 759 9.75 -29.23 1.44
C SER A 759 9.33 -29.02 -0.02
N ILE A 760 10.19 -29.42 -0.95
CA ILE A 760 9.90 -29.37 -2.38
C ILE A 760 10.33 -30.70 -3.02
N ARG A 761 9.50 -31.25 -3.91
CA ARG A 761 9.84 -32.47 -4.66
C ARG A 761 9.17 -32.47 -6.05
N PRO A 762 9.72 -33.17 -7.02
CA PRO A 762 9.04 -33.42 -8.28
C PRO A 762 7.69 -34.14 -8.07
N LEU A 763 6.71 -33.87 -8.93
CA LEU A 763 5.51 -34.70 -9.00
C LEU A 763 5.84 -36.00 -9.74
N SER A 764 5.36 -37.11 -9.21
CA SER A 764 5.40 -38.39 -9.93
C SER A 764 4.45 -38.37 -11.15
N SER A 765 4.68 -39.26 -12.12
CA SER A 765 3.82 -39.37 -13.31
C SER A 765 2.35 -39.65 -12.98
N HIS A 766 2.07 -40.37 -11.88
CA HIS A 766 0.71 -40.61 -11.39
C HIS A 766 0.05 -39.36 -10.79
N GLU A 767 0.81 -38.45 -10.20
CA GLU A 767 0.30 -37.22 -9.58
C GLU A 767 0.09 -36.08 -10.63
N VAL A 768 0.58 -36.24 -11.86
CA VAL A 768 0.39 -35.28 -12.95
C VAL A 768 -0.94 -35.48 -13.67
N SER A 769 -1.55 -36.66 -13.53
CA SER A 769 -2.81 -37.04 -14.22
C SER A 769 -4.08 -36.64 -13.46
N HIS A 770 -3.96 -36.13 -12.26
CA HIS A 770 -5.02 -35.55 -11.42
C HIS A 770 -4.76 -34.07 -11.14
#